data_af78ee3beca306a16fe8e19bb7b06321
#
_entry.id   af78ee3beca306a16fe8e19bb7b06321
#
_cell.length_a   1.000
_cell.length_b   1.000
_cell.length_c   1.000
_cell.angle_alpha   90.00
_cell.angle_beta   90.00
_cell.angle_gamma   90.00
#
_symmetry.space_group_name_H-M   'P 1'
#
loop_
_entity.id
_entity.type
_entity.pdbx_description
1 polymer ?
#
loop_
_entity_poly.entity_id
_entity_poly.type
_entity_poly.pdbx_seq_one_letter_code
_entity_poly.pdbx_strand_id
1 'polypeptide(L)'
;MKKTINYGLLMLVMLFSMASNIFADNKYGLKDNIQDGVILHCFDWTLADIQAEIPNIAKAGFTAVQTSPVHERAGKGSVWYDVYRPYDFKIGNGLGTEADLKALCAEAHKYGVKVIVDVVANHTDYGNVAERLLDLSLYHQLGHGIDWHNRNDVTHGEIGMKDLDTNNPTVQAIIRQYIQDLKACGVDGVRWDAIKHIGLPSEGDSFMQNVVDQEMYNYGEILDNTGGNDNVLFPEYQTYMSITDNGYGNGFANSFAGGSINESVGNFNQRNAKTEKLVYWGESHDTYANDGGESKNKSQNVIDRAYAVVAGNNGATALYFSRPFQKDKGAIKFGDKGSVHFKDAEVAQVNYMHNVCAGEPNYYVKGNGVCAQVRKSGAIIVLGSGSDRDVTVANGAGDGKWLMSGTYKDMVGGGVFTVNASTISGHVGESGIAVIYNAGSIVLPPEVVFNPADGTAFSDESLTVTATPLNAVSAWIQVNDGEKQTFTAAKQFTVGADVAYGENVTITWSATDKGGKTETGSVTYKKVKAYVPELGKADEISCFLETTNTAAAIYVWNDKVSSKIEHAGAWNDAINKKLPLVGKSASGKNVFKWTYDGTETTAPSQLIFLDGNGNKITGNVEFVNHGYYVDGTYSTTITKVHDEVIADPEYVYFDNASNWENVYCYFYNGTTSSTAWPGVKMTYDASASHNGKTGWYKATIPTAYLKAKFFINNGTPGTAINGANATTTQVVN
;
A
#
# COMPACT_ATOMS: atom_id res chain seq x y z
N MET A 1 -59.26 32.16 -2.61
CA MET A 1 -58.78 30.80 -2.58
C MET A 1 -57.78 30.53 -3.73
N LYS A 2 -56.60 31.09 -3.68
CA LYS A 2 -55.48 30.80 -4.65
C LYS A 2 -54.21 31.49 -4.13
N LYS A 3 -53.66 31.04 -2.97
CA LYS A 3 -52.30 31.45 -2.51
C LYS A 3 -51.70 30.53 -1.46
N THR A 4 -52.17 29.28 -1.33
CA THR A 4 -51.71 28.42 -0.23
C THR A 4 -51.10 27.07 -0.71
N ILE A 5 -50.72 26.93 -1.99
CA ILE A 5 -50.18 25.66 -2.54
C ILE A 5 -48.68 25.71 -2.84
N ASN A 6 -48.03 26.88 -2.84
CA ASN A 6 -46.64 27.00 -3.26
C ASN A 6 -45.60 26.92 -2.12
N TYR A 7 -46.00 26.84 -0.85
CA TYR A 7 -45.02 26.71 0.27
C TYR A 7 -44.78 25.28 0.71
N GLY A 8 -45.66 24.34 0.40
CA GLY A 8 -45.48 22.94 0.72
C GLY A 8 -44.48 22.23 -0.18
N LEU A 9 -44.35 22.65 -1.43
CA LEU A 9 -43.41 22.04 -2.38
C LEU A 9 -41.97 22.55 -2.22
N LEU A 10 -41.79 23.78 -1.74
CA LEU A 10 -40.49 24.38 -1.47
C LEU A 10 -39.87 23.81 -0.16
N MET A 11 -40.70 23.46 0.83
CA MET A 11 -40.24 22.79 2.06
C MET A 11 -39.90 21.32 1.84
N LEU A 12 -40.54 20.65 0.89
CA LEU A 12 -40.23 19.25 0.55
C LEU A 12 -38.93 19.12 -0.28
N VAL A 13 -38.60 20.14 -1.08
CA VAL A 13 -37.33 20.19 -1.84
C VAL A 13 -36.16 20.62 -0.94
N MET A 14 -36.39 21.44 0.10
CA MET A 14 -35.33 21.75 1.08
C MET A 14 -35.07 20.63 2.11
N LEU A 15 -36.01 19.69 2.29
CA LEU A 15 -35.82 18.52 3.15
C LEU A 15 -35.10 17.34 2.43
N PHE A 16 -34.99 17.40 1.08
CA PHE A 16 -34.23 16.41 0.30
C PHE A 16 -32.82 16.86 -0.04
N SER A 17 -32.38 18.06 0.36
CA SER A 17 -30.98 18.51 0.25
C SER A 17 -30.21 18.48 1.57
N MET A 18 -30.78 17.96 2.63
CA MET A 18 -29.98 17.43 3.72
C MET A 18 -29.42 16.11 3.21
N ALA A 19 -28.20 16.20 2.64
CA ALA A 19 -27.38 15.04 2.39
C ALA A 19 -27.54 14.11 3.61
N SER A 20 -28.01 12.91 3.37
CA SER A 20 -27.77 11.81 4.27
C SER A 20 -26.27 11.80 4.51
N ASN A 21 -25.82 12.33 5.64
CA ASN A 21 -24.58 11.88 6.21
C ASN A 21 -24.76 10.36 6.33
N ILE A 22 -24.26 9.64 5.36
CA ILE A 22 -24.05 8.22 5.47
C ILE A 22 -22.99 8.16 6.56
N PHE A 23 -23.43 8.03 7.82
CA PHE A 23 -22.51 7.65 8.89
C PHE A 23 -21.86 6.38 8.39
N ALA A 24 -20.55 6.45 8.16
CA ALA A 24 -19.78 5.26 7.86
C ALA A 24 -20.14 4.22 8.90
N ASP A 25 -20.54 3.03 8.47
CA ASP A 25 -20.80 1.95 9.40
C ASP A 25 -19.44 1.59 10.04
N ASN A 26 -19.19 2.10 11.24
CA ASN A 26 -17.93 1.91 11.99
C ASN A 26 -17.81 0.45 12.45
N LYS A 27 -17.86 -0.46 11.50
CA LYS A 27 -17.90 -1.89 11.70
C LYS A 27 -16.61 -2.50 12.24
N TYR A 28 -15.50 -1.74 12.19
CA TYR A 28 -14.20 -2.20 12.68
C TYR A 28 -13.80 -1.57 14.03
N GLY A 29 -14.68 -0.83 14.68
CA GLY A 29 -14.42 -0.20 15.98
C GLY A 29 -13.35 0.89 15.91
N LEU A 30 -13.19 1.54 14.77
CA LEU A 30 -12.27 2.64 14.59
C LEU A 30 -12.68 3.84 15.44
N LYS A 31 -11.72 4.69 15.80
CA LYS A 31 -12.02 5.89 16.58
C LYS A 31 -12.56 6.99 15.66
N ASP A 32 -13.49 7.79 16.19
CA ASP A 32 -14.04 8.93 15.46
C ASP A 32 -12.99 10.04 15.29
N ASN A 33 -12.14 10.23 16.32
CA ASN A 33 -11.06 11.20 16.31
C ASN A 33 -9.74 10.51 15.97
N ILE A 34 -8.96 11.10 15.08
CA ILE A 34 -7.61 10.60 14.74
C ILE A 34 -6.70 10.56 15.96
N GLN A 35 -6.82 11.55 16.85
CA GLN A 35 -6.02 11.66 18.06
C GLN A 35 -6.17 10.45 19.00
N ASP A 36 -7.36 9.83 19.04
CA ASP A 36 -7.66 8.68 19.89
C ASP A 36 -7.34 7.33 19.23
N GLY A 37 -6.82 7.36 18.02
CA GLY A 37 -6.61 6.17 17.21
C GLY A 37 -5.17 5.95 16.78
N VAL A 38 -5.02 5.21 15.70
CA VAL A 38 -3.72 4.83 15.11
C VAL A 38 -3.66 5.21 13.63
N ILE A 39 -2.49 5.65 13.19
CA ILE A 39 -2.22 6.14 11.83
C ILE A 39 -1.36 5.11 11.09
N LEU A 40 -1.73 4.74 9.87
CA LEU A 40 -0.86 4.05 8.92
C LEU A 40 -0.19 5.07 8.00
N HIS A 41 1.13 5.18 8.06
CA HIS A 41 1.89 5.98 7.10
C HIS A 41 2.14 5.15 5.83
N CYS A 42 1.40 5.43 4.78
CA CYS A 42 1.52 4.84 3.45
C CYS A 42 2.62 5.60 2.67
N PHE A 43 3.86 5.43 3.12
CA PHE A 43 5.01 6.15 2.61
C PHE A 43 5.25 5.87 1.13
N ASP A 44 5.20 6.93 0.33
CA ASP A 44 5.49 6.94 -1.11
C ASP A 44 4.53 6.10 -1.98
N TRP A 45 3.42 5.61 -1.42
CA TRP A 45 2.40 4.90 -2.18
C TRP A 45 1.63 5.86 -3.10
N THR A 46 1.22 5.36 -4.26
CA THR A 46 0.25 6.11 -5.08
C THR A 46 -1.10 6.21 -4.35
N LEU A 47 -1.86 7.28 -4.63
CA LEU A 47 -3.19 7.46 -4.04
C LEU A 47 -4.13 6.31 -4.42
N ALA A 48 -3.97 5.75 -5.61
CA ALA A 48 -4.72 4.58 -6.08
C ALA A 48 -4.37 3.32 -5.29
N ASP A 49 -3.09 3.09 -4.94
CA ASP A 49 -2.67 1.95 -4.12
C ASP A 49 -3.22 2.06 -2.70
N ILE A 50 -3.22 3.26 -2.12
CA ILE A 50 -3.82 3.50 -0.80
C ILE A 50 -5.33 3.24 -0.87
N GLN A 51 -6.02 3.77 -1.88
CA GLN A 51 -7.46 3.57 -2.07
C GLN A 51 -7.82 2.09 -2.15
N ALA A 52 -7.05 1.30 -2.89
CA ALA A 52 -7.27 -0.14 -3.03
C ALA A 52 -7.10 -0.91 -1.70
N GLU A 53 -6.26 -0.41 -0.79
CA GLU A 53 -6.02 -1.05 0.51
C GLU A 53 -6.93 -0.55 1.64
N ILE A 54 -7.75 0.47 1.44
CA ILE A 54 -8.63 1.04 2.48
C ILE A 54 -9.47 -0.01 3.23
N PRO A 55 -10.10 -0.98 2.56
CA PRO A 55 -10.85 -2.04 3.26
C PRO A 55 -9.97 -2.85 4.24
N ASN A 56 -8.75 -3.18 3.82
CA ASN A 56 -7.78 -3.92 4.64
C ASN A 56 -7.20 -3.07 5.78
N ILE A 57 -6.97 -1.78 5.52
CA ILE A 57 -6.49 -0.81 6.51
C ILE A 57 -7.52 -0.65 7.63
N ALA A 58 -8.78 -0.47 7.26
CA ALA A 58 -9.89 -0.43 8.23
C ALA A 58 -9.99 -1.74 9.02
N LYS A 59 -9.90 -2.89 8.33
CA LYS A 59 -9.92 -4.22 8.94
C LYS A 59 -8.74 -4.44 9.88
N ALA A 60 -7.58 -3.82 9.63
CA ALA A 60 -6.44 -3.86 10.54
C ALA A 60 -6.52 -2.84 11.69
N GLY A 61 -7.64 -2.15 11.86
CA GLY A 61 -7.93 -1.28 13.00
C GLY A 61 -7.31 0.12 12.92
N PHE A 62 -6.82 0.56 11.75
CA PHE A 62 -6.27 1.91 11.58
C PHE A 62 -7.38 2.95 11.44
N THR A 63 -7.29 4.00 12.26
CA THR A 63 -8.23 5.13 12.24
C THR A 63 -7.95 6.09 11.09
N ALA A 64 -6.69 6.21 10.69
CA ALA A 64 -6.28 7.11 9.62
C ALA A 64 -5.17 6.52 8.76
N VAL A 65 -5.10 6.99 7.52
CA VAL A 65 -3.93 6.84 6.64
C VAL A 65 -3.25 8.19 6.49
N GLN A 66 -1.92 8.18 6.42
CA GLN A 66 -1.13 9.34 6.03
C GLN A 66 -0.51 9.08 4.66
N THR A 67 -0.70 10.01 3.73
CA THR A 67 -0.04 10.01 2.42
C THR A 67 1.31 10.72 2.51
N SER A 68 2.21 10.48 1.56
CA SER A 68 3.30 11.41 1.28
C SER A 68 2.77 12.72 0.69
N PRO A 69 3.60 13.79 0.57
CA PRO A 69 3.16 15.06 0.00
C PRO A 69 2.54 14.92 -1.39
N VAL A 70 1.43 15.60 -1.63
CA VAL A 70 0.66 15.56 -2.89
C VAL A 70 0.74 16.86 -3.70
N HIS A 71 1.51 17.84 -3.25
CA HIS A 71 1.73 19.09 -3.99
C HIS A 71 2.60 18.86 -5.23
N GLU A 72 2.56 19.78 -6.19
CA GLU A 72 3.46 19.78 -7.35
C GLU A 72 4.93 19.84 -6.89
N ARG A 73 5.76 18.92 -7.39
CA ARG A 73 7.17 18.78 -7.02
C ARG A 73 8.12 19.33 -8.07
N ALA A 74 9.24 19.87 -7.63
CA ALA A 74 10.27 20.44 -8.49
C ALA A 74 11.05 19.36 -9.26
N GLY A 75 11.35 18.24 -8.61
CA GLY A 75 12.07 17.12 -9.21
C GLY A 75 11.19 16.31 -10.16
N LYS A 76 11.75 15.92 -11.29
CA LYS A 76 11.18 14.92 -12.19
C LYS A 76 11.87 13.55 -12.04
N GLY A 77 12.63 13.42 -10.96
CA GLY A 77 13.34 12.19 -10.60
C GLY A 77 12.40 11.07 -10.19
N SER A 78 12.96 9.89 -10.03
CA SER A 78 12.24 8.68 -9.62
C SER A 78 12.53 8.29 -8.16
N VAL A 79 12.90 9.25 -7.32
CA VAL A 79 13.27 9.01 -5.93
C VAL A 79 12.27 9.64 -4.97
N TRP A 80 12.02 8.96 -3.85
CA TRP A 80 10.99 9.33 -2.90
C TRP A 80 11.12 10.77 -2.35
N TYR A 81 12.35 11.25 -2.07
CA TYR A 81 12.56 12.56 -1.44
C TYR A 81 12.29 13.76 -2.37
N ASP A 82 12.05 13.54 -3.66
CA ASP A 82 11.65 14.62 -4.56
C ASP A 82 10.28 15.23 -4.20
N VAL A 83 9.42 14.52 -3.44
CA VAL A 83 8.13 15.08 -2.99
C VAL A 83 8.30 16.10 -1.86
N TYR A 84 9.47 16.12 -1.20
CA TYR A 84 9.79 17.12 -0.18
C TYR A 84 10.48 18.37 -0.77
N ARG A 85 10.38 18.53 -2.11
CA ARG A 85 10.90 19.70 -2.86
C ARG A 85 9.75 20.37 -3.61
N PRO A 86 8.91 21.19 -2.95
CA PRO A 86 7.77 21.81 -3.58
C PRO A 86 8.16 22.68 -4.78
N TYR A 87 7.46 22.47 -5.91
CA TYR A 87 7.46 23.37 -7.07
C TYR A 87 6.36 24.43 -6.93
N ASP A 88 5.16 23.98 -6.57
CA ASP A 88 4.02 24.83 -6.31
C ASP A 88 3.08 24.18 -5.29
N PHE A 89 2.30 24.98 -4.59
CA PHE A 89 1.29 24.50 -3.65
C PHE A 89 -0.05 24.27 -4.38
N LYS A 90 -0.06 23.28 -5.27
CA LYS A 90 -1.23 22.74 -5.97
C LYS A 90 -1.22 21.23 -5.89
N ILE A 91 -2.40 20.61 -5.88
CA ILE A 91 -2.52 19.16 -5.78
C ILE A 91 -2.19 18.48 -7.12
N GLY A 92 -1.27 17.53 -7.09
CA GLY A 92 -0.92 16.68 -8.22
C GLY A 92 0.60 16.56 -8.44
N ASN A 93 1.15 15.32 -8.32
CA ASN A 93 2.61 15.09 -8.50
C ASN A 93 2.87 13.70 -9.02
N GLY A 94 2.37 12.87 -9.44
CA GLY A 94 2.70 11.51 -9.91
C GLY A 94 2.36 10.40 -8.89
N LEU A 95 2.12 10.74 -7.62
CA LEU A 95 1.43 9.84 -6.69
C LEU A 95 -0.08 9.82 -6.97
N GLY A 96 -0.60 10.89 -7.57
CA GLY A 96 -1.99 11.02 -7.97
C GLY A 96 -2.37 12.46 -8.29
N THR A 97 -3.55 12.62 -8.84
CA THR A 97 -4.19 13.89 -9.16
C THR A 97 -5.13 14.33 -8.02
N GLU A 98 -5.69 15.55 -8.13
CA GLU A 98 -6.75 16.00 -7.24
C GLU A 98 -8.00 15.08 -7.28
N ALA A 99 -8.32 14.52 -8.45
CA ALA A 99 -9.43 13.57 -8.59
C ALA A 99 -9.14 12.25 -7.85
N ASP A 100 -7.89 11.76 -7.90
CA ASP A 100 -7.48 10.56 -7.17
C ASP A 100 -7.52 10.79 -5.65
N LEU A 101 -7.14 11.98 -5.18
CA LEU A 101 -7.25 12.33 -3.75
C LEU A 101 -8.70 12.36 -3.29
N LYS A 102 -9.60 12.96 -4.08
CA LYS A 102 -11.04 12.94 -3.80
C LYS A 102 -11.60 11.51 -3.76
N ALA A 103 -11.16 10.65 -4.69
CA ALA A 103 -11.58 9.26 -4.73
C ALA A 103 -11.07 8.47 -3.50
N LEU A 104 -9.82 8.67 -3.11
CA LEU A 104 -9.24 8.09 -1.90
C LEU A 104 -10.03 8.51 -0.64
N CYS A 105 -10.27 9.82 -0.45
CA CYS A 105 -11.03 10.32 0.70
C CYS A 105 -12.45 9.73 0.74
N ALA A 106 -13.13 9.72 -0.41
CA ALA A 106 -14.48 9.16 -0.52
C ALA A 106 -14.50 7.66 -0.18
N GLU A 107 -13.49 6.88 -0.62
CA GLU A 107 -13.37 5.47 -0.27
C GLU A 107 -13.06 5.28 1.21
N ALA A 108 -12.09 6.02 1.75
CA ALA A 108 -11.69 5.94 3.16
C ALA A 108 -12.88 6.19 4.11
N HIS A 109 -13.65 7.23 3.83
CA HIS A 109 -14.81 7.59 4.64
C HIS A 109 -15.91 6.54 4.67
N LYS A 110 -16.09 5.72 3.61
CA LYS A 110 -17.04 4.58 3.64
C LYS A 110 -16.71 3.56 4.73
N TYR A 111 -15.43 3.45 5.08
CA TYR A 111 -14.92 2.51 6.09
C TYR A 111 -14.63 3.18 7.44
N GLY A 112 -14.91 4.46 7.59
CA GLY A 112 -14.60 5.23 8.80
C GLY A 112 -13.13 5.61 8.94
N VAL A 113 -12.31 5.37 7.92
CA VAL A 113 -10.90 5.76 7.88
C VAL A 113 -10.77 7.23 7.49
N LYS A 114 -9.88 7.95 8.15
CA LYS A 114 -9.54 9.34 7.89
C LYS A 114 -8.31 9.45 6.99
N VAL A 115 -8.17 10.56 6.28
CA VAL A 115 -7.02 10.82 5.40
C VAL A 115 -6.23 12.01 5.91
N ILE A 116 -4.94 11.81 6.16
CA ILE A 116 -3.97 12.83 6.53
C ILE A 116 -3.03 13.03 5.33
N VAL A 117 -2.77 14.26 4.95
CA VAL A 117 -1.79 14.60 3.91
C VAL A 117 -0.57 15.23 4.55
N ASP A 118 0.62 14.81 4.11
CA ASP A 118 1.88 15.44 4.49
C ASP A 118 2.06 16.76 3.72
N VAL A 119 2.34 17.85 4.43
CA VAL A 119 2.41 19.22 3.88
C VAL A 119 3.76 19.84 4.20
N VAL A 120 4.52 20.14 3.16
CA VAL A 120 5.83 20.83 3.25
C VAL A 120 5.61 22.32 3.14
N ALA A 121 5.43 23.00 4.27
CA ALA A 121 5.11 24.44 4.30
C ALA A 121 6.31 25.34 4.60
N ASN A 122 7.39 24.77 5.11
CA ASN A 122 8.57 25.51 5.51
C ASN A 122 9.44 25.97 4.35
N HIS A 123 9.48 25.25 3.25
CA HIS A 123 10.48 25.46 2.20
C HIS A 123 9.98 25.09 0.80
N THR A 124 10.76 25.50 -0.22
CA THR A 124 10.58 25.12 -1.62
C THR A 124 11.91 24.64 -2.21
N ASP A 125 11.89 24.17 -3.46
CA ASP A 125 13.13 23.93 -4.21
C ASP A 125 13.94 25.23 -4.42
N TYR A 126 15.24 25.11 -4.67
CA TYR A 126 16.14 26.27 -4.79
C TYR A 126 15.89 27.19 -6.00
N GLY A 127 15.46 26.70 -7.10
CA GLY A 127 15.34 27.50 -8.31
C GLY A 127 14.33 27.00 -9.31
N ASN A 128 13.79 25.83 -9.09
CA ASN A 128 12.75 25.24 -9.91
C ASN A 128 11.42 25.32 -9.16
N VAL A 129 10.83 26.52 -9.18
CA VAL A 129 9.57 26.84 -8.51
C VAL A 129 8.62 27.54 -9.49
N ALA A 130 7.34 27.53 -9.21
CA ALA A 130 6.32 28.23 -9.98
C ALA A 130 6.58 29.76 -9.99
N GLU A 131 6.12 30.45 -11.05
CA GLU A 131 6.33 31.89 -11.24
C GLU A 131 5.95 32.72 -10.01
N ARG A 132 4.84 32.37 -9.32
CA ARG A 132 4.39 33.06 -8.10
C ARG A 132 5.32 32.90 -6.88
N LEU A 133 6.30 32.00 -6.95
CA LEU A 133 7.26 31.72 -5.88
C LEU A 133 8.71 32.17 -6.26
N LEU A 134 8.88 32.87 -7.38
CA LEU A 134 10.20 33.38 -7.80
C LEU A 134 10.64 34.64 -7.05
N ASP A 135 9.72 35.36 -6.40
CA ASP A 135 10.05 36.56 -5.66
C ASP A 135 10.87 36.22 -4.41
N LEU A 136 12.08 36.73 -4.35
CA LEU A 136 13.00 36.50 -3.24
C LEU A 136 12.54 37.12 -1.90
N SER A 137 11.59 38.05 -1.95
CA SER A 137 10.98 38.62 -0.73
C SER A 137 10.05 37.64 -0.01
N LEU A 138 9.75 36.49 -0.60
CA LEU A 138 8.98 35.43 0.01
C LEU A 138 9.83 34.48 0.87
N TYR A 139 11.13 34.70 0.94
CA TYR A 139 12.10 33.80 1.57
C TYR A 139 12.95 34.51 2.61
N HIS A 140 13.27 33.80 3.68
CA HIS A 140 14.26 34.29 4.63
C HIS A 140 15.66 34.35 3.99
N GLN A 141 16.47 35.26 4.50
CA GLN A 141 17.85 35.51 4.05
C GLN A 141 18.78 35.54 5.26
N LEU A 142 19.02 34.38 5.90
CA LEU A 142 19.84 34.29 7.11
C LEU A 142 21.31 34.68 6.85
N GLY A 143 21.84 34.41 5.66
CA GLY A 143 23.19 34.79 5.25
C GLY A 143 24.32 33.91 5.80
N HIS A 144 24.02 32.93 6.64
CA HIS A 144 24.94 31.93 7.18
C HIS A 144 24.24 30.60 7.42
N GLY A 145 24.98 29.54 7.72
CA GLY A 145 24.42 28.22 8.08
C GLY A 145 23.73 28.25 9.44
N ILE A 146 22.77 27.33 9.63
CA ILE A 146 21.98 27.23 10.86
C ILE A 146 22.86 26.86 12.05
N ASP A 147 22.84 27.69 13.12
CA ASP A 147 23.18 27.23 14.45
C ASP A 147 21.98 26.56 15.10
N TRP A 148 22.00 25.23 15.22
CA TRP A 148 20.92 24.40 15.74
C TRP A 148 20.58 24.65 17.23
N HIS A 149 21.37 25.48 17.93
CA HIS A 149 21.13 25.93 19.30
C HIS A 149 20.56 27.37 19.37
N ASN A 150 20.38 27.99 18.21
CA ASN A 150 19.81 29.31 18.07
C ASN A 150 18.44 29.23 17.41
N ARG A 151 17.41 29.50 18.17
CA ARG A 151 16.02 29.40 17.71
C ARG A 151 15.74 30.27 16.46
N ASN A 152 16.29 31.46 16.38
CA ASN A 152 16.15 32.33 15.22
C ASN A 152 16.75 31.70 13.97
N ASP A 153 17.91 31.08 14.09
CA ASP A 153 18.53 30.39 12.96
C ASP A 153 17.71 29.15 12.52
N VAL A 154 17.14 28.42 13.47
CA VAL A 154 16.30 27.27 13.19
C VAL A 154 15.04 27.67 12.41
N THR A 155 14.47 28.87 12.69
CA THR A 155 13.23 29.33 12.04
C THR A 155 13.45 30.19 10.79
N HIS A 156 14.68 30.57 10.46
CA HIS A 156 14.98 31.43 9.32
C HIS A 156 16.07 30.86 8.41
N GLY A 157 16.53 29.66 8.66
CA GLY A 157 17.67 29.07 7.96
C GLY A 157 17.28 27.95 7.00
N GLU A 158 18.02 27.90 5.90
CA GLU A 158 17.81 26.87 4.85
C GLU A 158 18.27 25.48 5.33
N ILE A 159 17.34 24.53 5.40
CA ILE A 159 17.61 23.12 5.76
C ILE A 159 17.99 22.24 4.55
N GLY A 160 18.76 22.81 3.62
CA GLY A 160 19.09 22.15 2.35
C GLY A 160 18.08 22.43 1.25
N MET A 161 17.12 23.34 1.50
CA MET A 161 16.11 23.85 0.57
C MET A 161 15.80 25.29 0.96
N LYS A 162 15.17 26.04 0.05
CA LYS A 162 14.98 27.48 0.21
C LYS A 162 13.88 27.77 1.22
N ASP A 163 14.22 28.42 2.31
CA ASP A 163 13.36 28.67 3.46
C ASP A 163 12.34 29.78 3.18
N LEU A 164 11.05 29.48 3.32
CA LEU A 164 9.95 30.44 3.12
C LEU A 164 9.83 31.36 4.34
N ASP A 165 9.64 32.66 4.12
CA ASP A 165 9.19 33.58 5.17
C ASP A 165 7.72 33.28 5.51
N THR A 166 7.54 32.41 6.49
CA THR A 166 6.21 31.93 6.91
C THR A 166 5.36 33.01 7.57
N ASN A 167 5.98 34.11 8.02
CA ASN A 167 5.25 35.28 8.50
C ASN A 167 4.78 36.21 7.35
N ASN A 168 5.25 35.99 6.12
CA ASN A 168 4.86 36.77 4.96
C ASN A 168 3.39 36.49 4.57
N PRO A 169 2.51 37.53 4.49
CA PRO A 169 1.09 37.35 4.19
C PRO A 169 0.82 36.65 2.85
N THR A 170 1.70 36.83 1.85
CA THR A 170 1.59 36.20 0.54
C THR A 170 1.87 34.69 0.66
N VAL A 171 2.92 34.29 1.38
CA VAL A 171 3.24 32.88 1.68
C VAL A 171 2.07 32.23 2.42
N GLN A 172 1.57 32.89 3.48
CA GLN A 172 0.43 32.39 4.25
C GLN A 172 -0.83 32.25 3.37
N ALA A 173 -1.09 33.18 2.47
CA ALA A 173 -2.25 33.08 1.56
C ALA A 173 -2.14 31.91 0.59
N ILE A 174 -0.94 31.66 0.04
CA ILE A 174 -0.67 30.53 -0.86
C ILE A 174 -0.87 29.20 -0.14
N ILE A 175 -0.26 29.03 1.04
CA ILE A 175 -0.35 27.77 1.79
C ILE A 175 -1.77 27.54 2.33
N ARG A 176 -2.42 28.59 2.86
CA ARG A 176 -3.81 28.49 3.31
C ARG A 176 -4.76 28.07 2.18
N GLN A 177 -4.59 28.60 0.96
CA GLN A 177 -5.38 28.15 -0.18
C GLN A 177 -5.17 26.66 -0.46
N TYR A 178 -3.92 26.19 -0.40
CA TYR A 178 -3.61 24.77 -0.57
C TYR A 178 -4.27 23.89 0.50
N ILE A 179 -4.30 24.33 1.77
CA ILE A 179 -5.00 23.62 2.84
C ILE A 179 -6.52 23.58 2.56
N GLN A 180 -7.09 24.68 2.07
CA GLN A 180 -8.51 24.71 1.69
C GLN A 180 -8.81 23.77 0.52
N ASP A 181 -7.91 23.66 -0.47
CA ASP A 181 -8.03 22.74 -1.59
C ASP A 181 -7.97 21.28 -1.13
N LEU A 182 -7.05 20.95 -0.19
CA LEU A 182 -7.01 19.64 0.45
C LEU A 182 -8.30 19.30 1.20
N LYS A 183 -8.81 20.25 2.00
CA LYS A 183 -10.08 20.10 2.73
C LYS A 183 -11.26 19.89 1.77
N ALA A 184 -11.28 20.60 0.64
CA ALA A 184 -12.31 20.44 -0.41
C ALA A 184 -12.24 19.07 -1.11
N CYS A 185 -11.08 18.38 -1.06
CA CYS A 185 -10.95 16.99 -1.51
C CYS A 185 -11.48 15.98 -0.49
N GLY A 186 -11.78 16.40 0.74
CA GLY A 186 -12.20 15.53 1.84
C GLY A 186 -11.08 15.09 2.77
N VAL A 187 -9.91 15.73 2.73
CA VAL A 187 -8.80 15.46 3.66
C VAL A 187 -9.20 15.85 5.09
N ASP A 188 -8.96 14.95 6.04
CA ASP A 188 -9.37 15.11 7.45
C ASP A 188 -8.26 15.72 8.32
N GLY A 189 -7.01 15.62 7.89
CA GLY A 189 -5.88 16.10 8.68
C GLY A 189 -4.64 16.42 7.87
N VAL A 190 -3.71 17.11 8.53
CA VAL A 190 -2.42 17.53 7.98
C VAL A 190 -1.29 17.09 8.91
N ARG A 191 -0.27 16.47 8.32
CA ARG A 191 1.06 16.36 8.93
C ARG A 191 1.90 17.52 8.42
N TRP A 192 2.39 18.36 9.28
CA TRP A 192 3.24 19.49 8.94
C TRP A 192 4.71 19.06 8.96
N ASP A 193 5.32 18.99 7.78
CA ASP A 193 6.74 18.72 7.63
C ASP A 193 7.57 19.84 8.24
N ALA A 194 8.66 19.49 8.91
CA ALA A 194 9.65 20.44 9.44
C ALA A 194 9.04 21.58 10.28
N ILE A 195 7.95 21.36 11.01
CA ILE A 195 7.21 22.43 11.72
C ILE A 195 8.06 23.19 12.73
N LYS A 196 9.12 22.57 13.28
CA LYS A 196 10.04 23.25 14.19
C LYS A 196 10.76 24.45 13.53
N HIS A 197 10.79 24.48 12.20
CA HIS A 197 11.40 25.56 11.42
C HIS A 197 10.43 26.71 11.13
N ILE A 198 9.15 26.56 11.49
CA ILE A 198 8.15 27.63 11.40
C ILE A 198 8.00 28.29 12.79
N GLY A 199 8.05 29.61 12.81
CA GLY A 199 7.94 30.39 14.04
C GLY A 199 6.56 30.29 14.69
N LEU A 200 6.51 30.69 15.94
CA LEU A 200 5.30 30.72 16.77
C LEU A 200 4.82 32.16 17.00
N PRO A 201 3.54 32.37 17.38
CA PRO A 201 3.04 33.72 17.69
C PRO A 201 3.82 34.44 18.79
N SER A 202 4.34 33.73 19.78
CA SER A 202 5.24 34.32 20.80
C SER A 202 6.56 34.81 20.24
N GLU A 203 6.94 34.32 19.06
CA GLU A 203 8.14 34.67 18.33
C GLU A 203 7.84 35.73 17.23
N GLY A 204 6.58 36.16 17.07
CA GLY A 204 6.13 37.15 16.12
C GLY A 204 5.68 36.58 14.77
N ASP A 205 5.64 35.27 14.60
CA ASP A 205 5.14 34.61 13.39
C ASP A 205 3.66 34.27 13.54
N SER A 206 2.84 34.77 12.62
CA SER A 206 1.38 34.55 12.61
C SER A 206 0.92 33.32 11.82
N PHE A 207 1.84 32.51 11.30
CA PHE A 207 1.53 31.33 10.47
C PHE A 207 0.54 30.39 11.15
N MET A 208 0.79 30.02 12.41
CA MET A 208 -0.05 29.08 13.14
C MET A 208 -1.50 29.55 13.26
N GLN A 209 -1.70 30.87 13.44
CA GLN A 209 -3.01 31.48 13.59
C GLN A 209 -3.75 31.64 12.26
N ASN A 210 -3.01 31.89 11.17
CA ASN A 210 -3.58 32.27 9.88
C ASN A 210 -3.72 31.10 8.90
N VAL A 211 -2.94 30.02 9.07
CA VAL A 211 -2.80 28.94 8.10
C VAL A 211 -3.30 27.59 8.63
N VAL A 212 -3.04 27.27 9.90
CA VAL A 212 -3.42 25.99 10.49
C VAL A 212 -4.93 25.95 10.73
N ASP A 213 -5.65 25.15 9.94
CA ASP A 213 -7.10 24.99 10.06
C ASP A 213 -7.44 24.11 11.27
N GLN A 214 -8.03 24.71 12.31
CA GLN A 214 -8.37 24.01 13.56
C GLN A 214 -9.59 23.08 13.43
N GLU A 215 -10.30 23.09 12.30
CA GLU A 215 -11.36 22.13 12.00
C GLU A 215 -10.82 20.80 11.45
N MET A 216 -9.53 20.76 11.10
CA MET A 216 -8.82 19.56 10.66
C MET A 216 -7.95 19.02 11.79
N TYR A 217 -7.64 17.71 11.76
CA TYR A 217 -6.60 17.17 12.63
C TYR A 217 -5.24 17.68 12.16
N ASN A 218 -4.42 18.18 13.08
CA ASN A 218 -3.08 18.68 12.75
C ASN A 218 -2.04 18.02 13.65
N TYR A 219 -0.93 17.59 13.06
CA TYR A 219 0.25 17.28 13.81
C TYR A 219 1.52 17.73 13.09
N GLY A 220 2.50 18.16 13.85
CA GLY A 220 3.74 18.73 13.33
C GLY A 220 4.96 17.88 13.65
N GLU A 221 5.86 17.75 12.69
CA GLU A 221 7.13 17.09 12.89
C GLU A 221 8.10 17.96 13.66
N ILE A 222 8.47 17.51 14.84
CA ILE A 222 9.59 18.07 15.61
C ILE A 222 10.53 16.92 15.95
N LEU A 223 11.63 16.83 15.20
CA LEU A 223 12.70 15.89 15.51
C LEU A 223 13.65 16.55 16.55
N ASP A 224 13.95 15.79 17.60
CA ASP A 224 14.83 16.19 18.72
C ASP A 224 14.33 17.42 19.49
N ASN A 225 14.84 18.61 19.21
CA ASN A 225 14.51 19.84 19.91
C ASN A 225 14.20 20.99 18.92
N THR A 226 13.74 22.13 19.45
CA THR A 226 13.36 23.30 18.64
C THR A 226 14.52 24.29 18.42
N GLY A 227 15.68 24.07 19.01
CA GLY A 227 16.77 25.03 19.05
C GLY A 227 16.58 26.21 20.03
N GLY A 228 15.46 26.18 20.80
CA GLY A 228 15.11 27.18 21.81
C GLY A 228 14.73 26.57 23.15
N ASN A 229 13.85 27.26 23.87
CA ASN A 229 13.35 26.76 25.14
C ASN A 229 12.16 25.78 24.93
N ASP A 230 12.43 24.52 24.80
CA ASP A 230 11.43 23.48 24.55
C ASP A 230 10.32 23.42 25.60
N ASN A 231 10.61 23.76 26.87
CA ASN A 231 9.60 23.84 27.94
C ASN A 231 8.51 24.89 27.67
N VAL A 232 8.79 25.86 26.81
CA VAL A 232 7.85 26.91 26.39
C VAL A 232 7.29 26.61 25.02
N LEU A 233 8.16 26.25 24.08
CA LEU A 233 7.79 26.12 22.66
C LEU A 233 6.94 24.87 22.39
N PHE A 234 7.22 23.73 23.00
CA PHE A 234 6.38 22.52 22.82
C PHE A 234 4.93 22.75 23.28
N PRO A 235 4.65 23.27 24.48
CA PRO A 235 3.28 23.61 24.88
C PRO A 235 2.60 24.62 23.94
N GLU A 236 3.33 25.56 23.37
CA GLU A 236 2.76 26.54 22.44
C GLU A 236 2.41 25.89 21.09
N TYR A 237 3.28 25.05 20.50
CA TYR A 237 2.92 24.23 19.33
C TYR A 237 1.68 23.41 19.60
N GLN A 238 1.56 22.83 20.80
CA GLN A 238 0.41 22.03 21.19
C GLN A 238 -0.89 22.83 21.37
N THR A 239 -0.83 24.15 21.30
CA THR A 239 -2.06 24.97 21.21
C THR A 239 -2.73 24.77 19.85
N TYR A 240 -1.92 24.57 18.80
CA TYR A 240 -2.38 24.51 17.42
C TYR A 240 -2.47 23.09 16.86
N MET A 241 -1.63 22.17 17.33
CA MET A 241 -1.50 20.83 16.75
C MET A 241 -0.95 19.83 17.75
N SER A 242 -1.00 18.54 17.41
CA SER A 242 -0.16 17.53 18.07
C SER A 242 1.29 17.66 17.58
N ILE A 243 2.26 17.17 18.35
CA ILE A 243 3.67 17.17 17.95
C ILE A 243 4.26 15.77 18.04
N THR A 244 5.28 15.48 17.22
CA THR A 244 5.95 14.18 17.26
C THR A 244 6.89 14.07 18.47
N ASP A 245 7.02 12.85 18.99
CA ASP A 245 8.09 12.46 19.92
C ASP A 245 8.75 11.17 19.41
N ASN A 246 9.94 11.32 18.83
CA ASN A 246 10.70 10.21 18.27
C ASN A 246 11.52 9.44 19.32
N GLY A 247 11.82 10.04 20.46
CA GLY A 247 12.75 9.47 21.46
C GLY A 247 12.22 8.18 22.08
N TYR A 248 10.93 8.16 22.40
CA TYR A 248 10.32 7.02 23.10
C TYR A 248 10.31 5.74 22.24
N GLY A 249 9.80 5.80 21.02
CA GLY A 249 9.74 4.66 20.11
C GLY A 249 11.12 4.19 19.62
N ASN A 250 11.99 5.13 19.25
CA ASN A 250 13.38 4.83 18.88
C ASN A 250 14.14 4.15 20.02
N GLY A 251 13.90 4.58 21.28
CA GLY A 251 14.46 3.97 22.45
C GLY A 251 14.07 2.50 22.59
N PHE A 252 12.79 2.14 22.38
CA PHE A 252 12.35 0.75 22.38
C PHE A 252 12.93 -0.03 21.19
N ALA A 253 12.92 0.53 19.98
CA ALA A 253 13.49 -0.12 18.81
C ALA A 253 14.99 -0.45 19.00
N ASN A 254 15.76 0.45 19.61
CA ASN A 254 17.16 0.24 19.94
C ASN A 254 17.33 -0.81 21.04
N SER A 255 16.49 -0.77 22.09
CA SER A 255 16.51 -1.72 23.18
C SER A 255 16.25 -3.15 22.70
N PHE A 256 15.20 -3.35 21.92
CA PHE A 256 14.84 -4.66 21.35
C PHE A 256 15.87 -5.16 20.34
N ALA A 257 16.46 -4.28 19.53
CA ALA A 257 17.56 -4.65 18.64
C ALA A 257 18.79 -5.13 19.42
N GLY A 258 19.03 -4.60 20.63
CA GLY A 258 20.03 -5.07 21.57
C GLY A 258 19.63 -6.32 22.38
N GLY A 259 18.45 -6.88 22.12
CA GLY A 259 17.96 -8.10 22.80
C GLY A 259 17.58 -7.88 24.27
N SER A 260 17.21 -6.66 24.64
CA SER A 260 16.93 -6.31 26.05
C SER A 260 15.74 -5.35 26.17
N ILE A 261 15.32 -5.10 27.38
CA ILE A 261 14.44 -3.98 27.70
C ILE A 261 15.25 -3.03 28.56
N ASN A 262 15.67 -1.93 27.96
CA ASN A 262 16.49 -0.93 28.65
C ASN A 262 15.62 -0.19 29.68
N GLU A 263 16.12 -0.07 30.88
CA GLU A 263 15.46 0.61 32.00
C GLU A 263 15.22 2.11 31.70
N SER A 264 16.13 2.76 30.98
CA SER A 264 16.03 4.18 30.61
C SER A 264 14.94 4.49 29.58
N VAL A 265 14.43 3.48 28.86
CA VAL A 265 13.39 3.63 27.83
C VAL A 265 11.98 3.79 28.42
N GLY A 266 11.82 3.66 29.71
CA GLY A 266 10.52 3.78 30.37
C GLY A 266 9.95 5.18 30.50
N ASN A 267 10.69 6.21 30.13
CA ASN A 267 10.24 7.60 30.29
C ASN A 267 9.39 8.04 29.09
N PHE A 268 8.12 7.80 29.22
CA PHE A 268 7.10 8.32 28.33
C PHE A 268 7.00 9.85 28.48
N ASN A 269 6.83 10.57 27.36
CA ASN A 269 6.71 12.02 27.33
C ASN A 269 7.91 12.74 27.97
N GLN A 270 9.07 12.61 27.35
CA GLN A 270 10.28 13.34 27.77
C GLN A 270 10.24 14.84 27.41
N ARG A 271 9.22 15.27 26.62
CA ARG A 271 9.13 16.62 26.07
C ARG A 271 8.41 17.62 26.98
N ASN A 272 8.00 17.25 28.18
CA ASN A 272 7.18 18.12 29.04
C ASN A 272 5.94 18.67 28.32
N ALA A 273 5.32 17.83 27.48
CA ALA A 273 4.22 18.18 26.61
C ALA A 273 2.94 17.45 27.08
N LYS A 274 1.78 17.87 26.59
CA LYS A 274 0.52 17.15 26.83
C LYS A 274 0.54 15.84 26.07
N THR A 275 0.40 14.72 26.81
CA THR A 275 0.50 13.37 26.26
C THR A 275 -0.53 13.12 25.14
N GLU A 276 -1.75 13.60 25.34
CA GLU A 276 -2.84 13.48 24.38
C GLU A 276 -2.60 14.26 23.07
N LYS A 277 -1.58 15.08 23.02
CA LYS A 277 -1.13 15.81 21.84
C LYS A 277 0.29 15.39 21.40
N LEU A 278 0.62 14.12 21.60
CA LEU A 278 1.86 13.53 21.09
C LEU A 278 1.55 12.45 20.06
N VAL A 279 2.39 12.36 19.04
CA VAL A 279 2.39 11.30 18.02
C VAL A 279 3.67 10.49 18.17
N TYR A 280 3.53 9.19 18.39
CA TYR A 280 4.64 8.26 18.61
C TYR A 280 4.72 7.22 17.50
N TRP A 281 5.94 6.77 17.22
CA TRP A 281 6.21 5.64 16.32
C TRP A 281 7.36 4.77 16.81
N GLY A 282 7.42 3.54 16.39
CA GLY A 282 8.62 2.69 16.52
C GLY A 282 9.66 3.01 15.46
N GLU A 283 9.21 3.54 14.31
CA GLU A 283 10.00 3.88 13.13
C GLU A 283 9.24 4.92 12.28
N SER A 284 9.97 5.81 11.62
CA SER A 284 9.43 6.74 10.62
C SER A 284 10.18 6.62 9.29
N HIS A 285 9.71 7.31 8.25
CA HIS A 285 10.42 7.34 6.97
C HIS A 285 11.82 7.95 7.10
N ASP A 286 12.01 8.95 7.96
CA ASP A 286 13.32 9.56 8.19
C ASP A 286 14.30 8.63 8.88
N THR A 287 13.85 7.89 9.90
CA THR A 287 14.72 6.91 10.57
C THR A 287 15.03 5.69 9.71
N TYR A 288 14.22 5.41 8.67
CA TYR A 288 14.43 4.29 7.75
C TYR A 288 15.12 4.71 6.45
N ALA A 289 14.58 5.69 5.73
CA ALA A 289 14.95 5.97 4.34
C ALA A 289 16.04 7.02 4.17
N ASN A 290 16.30 7.87 5.17
CA ASN A 290 17.34 8.89 5.11
C ASN A 290 18.75 8.31 5.26
N ASP A 291 19.78 9.15 5.00
CA ASP A 291 21.18 8.74 4.97
C ASP A 291 21.66 8.15 6.30
N GLY A 292 21.16 8.63 7.43
CA GLY A 292 21.42 8.06 8.75
C GLY A 292 20.88 6.64 8.93
N GLY A 293 19.72 6.35 8.34
CA GLY A 293 19.09 5.03 8.27
C GLY A 293 19.11 4.23 9.56
N GLU A 294 18.79 4.85 10.69
CA GLU A 294 18.96 4.27 12.04
C GLU A 294 18.19 2.96 12.25
N SER A 295 17.04 2.85 11.61
CA SER A 295 16.14 1.70 11.76
C SER A 295 16.18 0.71 10.60
N LYS A 296 16.73 1.07 9.43
CA LYS A 296 16.70 0.23 8.21
C LYS A 296 17.31 -1.16 8.37
N ASN A 297 18.24 -1.34 9.29
CA ASN A 297 18.88 -2.61 9.57
C ASN A 297 18.23 -3.40 10.74
N LYS A 298 17.23 -2.83 11.40
CA LYS A 298 16.45 -3.54 12.41
C LYS A 298 15.42 -4.43 11.70
N SER A 299 15.22 -5.64 12.23
CA SER A 299 14.22 -6.55 11.67
C SER A 299 12.80 -5.95 11.84
N GLN A 300 11.86 -6.38 10.99
CA GLN A 300 10.47 -5.97 11.10
C GLN A 300 9.92 -6.28 12.50
N ASN A 301 10.19 -7.47 13.01
CA ASN A 301 9.75 -7.89 14.33
C ASN A 301 10.23 -6.97 15.48
N VAL A 302 11.45 -6.42 15.38
CA VAL A 302 11.95 -5.42 16.37
C VAL A 302 11.10 -4.15 16.32
N ILE A 303 10.73 -3.70 15.13
CA ILE A 303 9.90 -2.50 14.96
C ILE A 303 8.46 -2.76 15.43
N ASP A 304 7.90 -3.94 15.15
CA ASP A 304 6.55 -4.31 15.61
C ASP A 304 6.47 -4.37 17.13
N ARG A 305 7.51 -4.88 17.80
CA ARG A 305 7.61 -4.84 19.27
C ARG A 305 7.67 -3.41 19.80
N ALA A 306 8.45 -2.53 19.17
CA ALA A 306 8.51 -1.13 19.54
C ALA A 306 7.15 -0.43 19.33
N TYR A 307 6.52 -0.69 18.18
CA TYR A 307 5.18 -0.20 17.88
C TYR A 307 4.14 -0.68 18.90
N ALA A 308 4.16 -1.97 19.24
CA ALA A 308 3.25 -2.55 20.22
C ALA A 308 3.32 -1.84 21.58
N VAL A 309 4.52 -1.46 22.02
CA VAL A 309 4.69 -0.70 23.27
C VAL A 309 4.19 0.72 23.12
N VAL A 310 4.50 1.44 22.02
CA VAL A 310 4.06 2.83 21.85
C VAL A 310 2.55 2.91 21.66
N ALA A 311 1.95 2.02 20.91
CA ALA A 311 0.50 1.95 20.69
C ALA A 311 -0.26 1.52 21.96
N GLY A 312 0.39 0.80 22.87
CA GLY A 312 -0.18 0.43 24.17
C GLY A 312 -0.35 1.60 25.15
N ASN A 313 0.30 2.74 24.92
CA ASN A 313 0.22 3.90 25.80
C ASN A 313 -1.15 4.57 25.76
N ASN A 314 -1.45 5.28 26.87
CA ASN A 314 -2.66 6.08 26.97
C ASN A 314 -2.45 7.49 26.42
N GLY A 315 -3.46 7.96 25.66
CA GLY A 315 -3.62 9.36 25.31
C GLY A 315 -2.76 9.85 24.14
N ALA A 316 -1.77 9.09 23.69
CA ALA A 316 -0.95 9.45 22.53
C ALA A 316 -1.47 8.78 21.25
N THR A 317 -1.36 9.47 20.13
CA THR A 317 -1.61 8.90 18.80
C THR A 317 -0.43 8.03 18.39
N ALA A 318 -0.67 6.79 17.97
CA ALA A 318 0.39 5.92 17.47
C ALA A 318 0.43 5.94 15.92
N LEU A 319 1.64 5.90 15.37
CA LEU A 319 1.86 5.83 13.93
C LEU A 319 2.66 4.58 13.58
N TYR A 320 2.16 3.81 12.64
CA TYR A 320 2.85 2.68 12.04
C TYR A 320 3.35 3.03 10.65
N PHE A 321 4.63 2.81 10.40
CA PHE A 321 5.28 3.10 9.12
C PHE A 321 5.27 1.87 8.22
N SER A 322 4.66 1.96 7.05
CA SER A 322 4.74 0.91 6.03
C SER A 322 6.07 0.99 5.31
N ARG A 323 6.96 0.04 5.59
CA ARG A 323 8.32 0.01 5.02
C ARG A 323 8.31 -0.17 3.51
N PRO A 324 9.09 0.59 2.74
CA PRO A 324 9.39 0.26 1.36
C PRO A 324 10.20 -1.05 1.29
N PHE A 325 10.15 -1.72 0.13
CA PHE A 325 10.92 -2.98 -0.05
C PHE A 325 12.43 -2.73 -0.21
N GLN A 326 12.81 -1.53 -0.65
CA GLN A 326 14.21 -1.13 -0.77
C GLN A 326 14.68 -0.41 0.50
N LYS A 327 15.96 -0.58 0.85
CA LYS A 327 16.55 -0.01 2.07
C LYS A 327 17.41 1.23 1.82
N ASP A 328 17.94 1.35 0.62
CA ASP A 328 18.86 2.44 0.29
C ASP A 328 18.08 3.64 -0.24
N LYS A 329 18.39 4.83 0.28
CA LYS A 329 17.72 6.10 -0.04
C LYS A 329 17.48 6.31 -1.55
N GLY A 330 18.52 6.08 -2.37
CA GLY A 330 18.43 6.24 -3.82
C GLY A 330 17.77 5.07 -4.57
N ALA A 331 17.52 3.95 -3.89
CA ALA A 331 16.86 2.78 -4.47
C ALA A 331 15.35 2.78 -4.27
N ILE A 332 14.85 3.50 -3.27
CA ILE A 332 13.40 3.65 -3.03
C ILE A 332 12.85 4.54 -4.16
N LYS A 333 11.98 3.98 -4.97
CA LYS A 333 11.42 4.68 -6.12
C LYS A 333 10.12 5.37 -5.77
N PHE A 334 9.95 6.53 -6.35
CA PHE A 334 8.74 7.33 -6.26
C PHE A 334 7.51 6.56 -6.76
N GLY A 335 6.51 6.41 -5.91
CA GLY A 335 5.27 5.68 -6.19
C GLY A 335 5.35 4.17 -5.99
N ASP A 336 6.43 3.66 -5.37
CA ASP A 336 6.53 2.23 -5.02
C ASP A 336 5.65 1.92 -3.81
N LYS A 337 4.65 1.05 -3.99
CA LYS A 337 3.85 0.53 -2.88
C LYS A 337 4.75 -0.24 -1.91
N GLY A 338 4.71 0.13 -0.65
CA GLY A 338 5.46 -0.54 0.41
C GLY A 338 4.84 -1.85 0.89
N SER A 339 5.39 -2.35 1.99
CA SER A 339 4.94 -3.58 2.65
C SER A 339 3.50 -3.48 3.14
N VAL A 340 2.76 -4.58 3.02
CA VAL A 340 1.40 -4.72 3.58
C VAL A 340 1.37 -5.48 4.91
N HIS A 341 2.51 -5.58 5.58
CA HIS A 341 2.67 -6.24 6.87
C HIS A 341 1.77 -5.67 8.00
N PHE A 342 1.27 -4.45 7.83
CA PHE A 342 0.28 -3.85 8.72
C PHE A 342 -0.99 -4.71 8.91
N LYS A 343 -1.24 -5.69 8.03
CA LYS A 343 -2.37 -6.63 8.11
C LYS A 343 -2.13 -7.79 9.08
N ASP A 344 -0.88 -8.03 9.44
CA ASP A 344 -0.50 -9.19 10.25
C ASP A 344 -1.00 -9.01 11.71
N ALA A 345 -1.22 -10.13 12.38
CA ALA A 345 -1.89 -10.13 13.68
C ALA A 345 -1.17 -9.29 14.73
N GLU A 346 0.16 -9.29 14.74
CA GLU A 346 0.99 -8.53 15.67
C GLU A 346 0.85 -7.02 15.55
N VAL A 347 0.37 -6.51 14.42
CA VAL A 347 0.04 -5.09 14.22
C VAL A 347 -1.45 -4.84 14.39
N ALA A 348 -2.30 -5.60 13.69
CA ALA A 348 -3.73 -5.41 13.70
C ALA A 348 -4.34 -5.57 15.10
N GLN A 349 -3.92 -6.58 15.88
CA GLN A 349 -4.45 -6.80 17.24
C GLN A 349 -3.96 -5.75 18.24
N VAL A 350 -2.76 -5.21 18.03
CA VAL A 350 -2.28 -4.04 18.79
C VAL A 350 -3.19 -2.84 18.54
N ASN A 351 -3.57 -2.57 17.29
CA ASN A 351 -4.49 -1.49 16.94
C ASN A 351 -5.87 -1.70 17.59
N TYR A 352 -6.40 -2.91 17.54
CA TYR A 352 -7.68 -3.21 18.19
C TYR A 352 -7.64 -2.98 19.70
N MET A 353 -6.57 -3.43 20.37
CA MET A 353 -6.40 -3.19 21.80
C MET A 353 -6.31 -1.69 22.09
N HIS A 354 -5.55 -0.92 21.28
CA HIS A 354 -5.49 0.53 21.38
C HIS A 354 -6.88 1.16 21.30
N ASN A 355 -7.66 0.80 20.28
CA ASN A 355 -8.99 1.35 20.03
C ASN A 355 -9.98 1.00 21.17
N VAL A 356 -9.95 -0.25 21.67
CA VAL A 356 -10.80 -0.71 22.78
C VAL A 356 -10.48 0.05 24.05
N CYS A 357 -9.20 0.30 24.31
CA CYS A 357 -8.72 0.90 25.55
C CYS A 357 -8.55 2.43 25.48
N ALA A 358 -8.99 3.09 24.38
CA ALA A 358 -8.86 4.53 24.24
C ALA A 358 -9.49 5.28 25.42
N GLY A 359 -8.77 6.26 25.95
CA GLY A 359 -9.18 7.00 27.16
C GLY A 359 -8.92 6.30 28.50
N GLU A 360 -8.57 5.01 28.51
CA GLU A 360 -8.23 4.32 29.74
C GLU A 360 -6.78 4.63 30.18
N PRO A 361 -6.51 4.82 31.47
CA PRO A 361 -5.13 4.92 31.93
C PRO A 361 -4.35 3.64 31.66
N ASN A 362 -3.03 3.75 31.52
CA ASN A 362 -2.15 2.60 31.36
C ASN A 362 -1.19 2.44 32.54
N TYR A 363 -0.73 1.22 32.71
CA TYR A 363 0.33 0.86 33.62
C TYR A 363 1.42 0.12 32.84
N TYR A 364 2.57 0.77 32.72
CA TYR A 364 3.75 0.14 32.11
C TYR A 364 4.49 -0.68 33.16
N VAL A 365 4.74 -1.94 32.85
CA VAL A 365 5.51 -2.86 33.70
C VAL A 365 6.62 -3.49 32.89
N LYS A 366 7.77 -3.71 33.56
CA LYS A 366 8.92 -4.42 32.98
C LYS A 366 9.62 -5.29 34.01
N GLY A 367 10.23 -6.36 33.59
CA GLY A 367 11.02 -7.26 34.42
C GLY A 367 11.24 -8.60 33.71
N ASN A 368 12.32 -9.29 34.05
CA ASN A 368 12.65 -10.63 33.50
C ASN A 368 12.65 -10.71 31.96
N GLY A 369 13.10 -9.64 31.31
CA GLY A 369 13.17 -9.58 29.84
C GLY A 369 11.80 -9.50 29.15
N VAL A 370 10.76 -9.08 29.85
CA VAL A 370 9.42 -8.80 29.32
C VAL A 370 8.92 -7.45 29.79
N CYS A 371 8.19 -6.72 28.94
CA CYS A 371 7.43 -5.56 29.34
C CYS A 371 5.96 -5.70 28.95
N ALA A 372 5.10 -4.92 29.58
CA ALA A 372 3.70 -4.88 29.22
C ALA A 372 3.10 -3.48 29.42
N GLN A 373 2.15 -3.14 28.54
CA GLN A 373 1.22 -2.03 28.71
C GLN A 373 -0.12 -2.62 29.19
N VAL A 374 -0.45 -2.40 30.43
CA VAL A 374 -1.68 -2.92 31.06
C VAL A 374 -2.71 -1.81 31.12
N ARG A 375 -3.91 -2.09 30.61
CA ARG A 375 -5.07 -1.20 30.61
C ARG A 375 -6.22 -1.91 31.34
N LYS A 376 -7.29 -1.20 31.55
CA LYS A 376 -8.48 -1.77 32.24
C LYS A 376 -9.17 -2.85 31.39
N SER A 377 -9.18 -2.68 30.08
CA SER A 377 -9.88 -3.57 29.12
C SER A 377 -8.97 -4.50 28.35
N GLY A 378 -7.64 -4.39 28.47
CA GLY A 378 -6.68 -5.20 27.74
C GLY A 378 -5.24 -5.03 28.21
N ALA A 379 -4.34 -5.82 27.64
CA ALA A 379 -2.90 -5.67 27.83
C ALA A 379 -2.13 -6.08 26.57
N ILE A 380 -1.01 -5.42 26.32
CA ILE A 380 -0.01 -5.79 25.34
C ILE A 380 1.24 -6.23 26.08
N ILE A 381 1.70 -7.44 25.82
CA ILE A 381 2.87 -8.05 26.45
C ILE A 381 3.95 -8.26 25.39
N VAL A 382 5.17 -7.76 25.61
CA VAL A 382 6.25 -7.76 24.63
C VAL A 382 7.52 -8.33 25.22
N LEU A 383 8.13 -9.30 24.53
CA LEU A 383 9.44 -9.85 24.88
C LEU A 383 10.56 -8.91 24.44
N GLY A 384 11.54 -8.67 25.31
CA GLY A 384 12.75 -7.91 24.97
C GLY A 384 13.64 -8.64 23.96
N SER A 385 13.66 -9.95 24.02
CA SER A 385 14.37 -10.82 23.07
C SER A 385 13.79 -12.23 23.06
N GLY A 386 14.14 -12.98 22.06
CA GLY A 386 13.64 -14.34 21.87
C GLY A 386 12.16 -14.37 21.53
N SER A 387 11.59 -15.55 21.55
CA SER A 387 10.19 -15.84 21.23
C SER A 387 9.76 -17.09 22.00
N ASP A 388 8.48 -17.42 21.92
CA ASP A 388 7.95 -18.73 22.28
C ASP A 388 8.25 -19.14 23.74
N ARG A 389 7.84 -18.30 24.69
CA ARG A 389 8.06 -18.56 26.10
C ARG A 389 6.91 -18.15 27.02
N ASP A 390 6.84 -18.83 28.18
CA ASP A 390 5.95 -18.45 29.25
C ASP A 390 6.44 -17.18 29.98
N VAL A 391 5.52 -16.33 30.32
CA VAL A 391 5.77 -15.08 31.03
C VAL A 391 4.79 -14.88 32.19
N THR A 392 5.24 -14.09 33.16
CA THR A 392 4.37 -13.53 34.21
C THR A 392 4.76 -12.07 34.40
N VAL A 393 3.79 -11.17 34.30
CA VAL A 393 3.97 -9.74 34.53
C VAL A 393 2.97 -9.26 35.59
N ALA A 394 3.26 -8.12 36.21
CA ALA A 394 2.33 -7.53 37.19
C ALA A 394 1.05 -7.04 36.47
N ASN A 395 -0.08 -7.22 37.12
CA ASN A 395 -1.39 -6.70 36.65
C ASN A 395 -1.70 -5.31 37.26
N GLY A 396 -0.76 -4.38 37.27
CA GLY A 396 -0.95 -3.04 37.83
C GLY A 396 -0.47 -2.83 39.26
N ALA A 397 -0.65 -1.68 39.84
CA ALA A 397 -0.10 -1.27 41.14
C ALA A 397 -1.13 -0.84 42.21
N GLY A 398 -2.28 -1.42 42.30
CA GLY A 398 -3.17 -1.25 43.46
C GLY A 398 -4.19 -0.09 43.38
N ASP A 399 -4.32 0.62 42.24
CA ASP A 399 -5.18 1.82 42.14
C ASP A 399 -6.40 1.67 41.19
N GLY A 400 -6.79 0.45 40.87
CA GLY A 400 -7.97 0.15 40.04
C GLY A 400 -7.78 0.29 38.56
N LYS A 401 -6.52 0.31 38.08
CA LYS A 401 -6.15 0.47 36.66
C LYS A 401 -5.86 -0.83 35.94
N TRP A 402 -6.28 -1.97 36.45
CA TRP A 402 -5.91 -3.28 35.95
C TRP A 402 -6.95 -3.99 35.15
N LEU A 403 -6.42 -4.92 34.36
CA LEU A 403 -7.24 -5.88 33.67
C LEU A 403 -7.99 -6.79 34.66
N MET A 404 -9.28 -6.98 34.45
CA MET A 404 -10.12 -7.83 35.31
C MET A 404 -9.61 -9.27 35.31
N SER A 405 -9.69 -9.90 36.52
CA SER A 405 -9.35 -11.32 36.68
C SER A 405 -10.20 -12.20 35.74
N GLY A 406 -9.55 -13.17 35.12
CA GLY A 406 -10.20 -14.07 34.15
C GLY A 406 -9.21 -14.77 33.26
N THR A 407 -9.74 -15.46 32.28
CA THR A 407 -8.98 -16.12 31.23
C THR A 407 -9.17 -15.36 29.90
N TYR A 408 -8.07 -15.00 29.26
CA TYR A 408 -8.07 -14.23 28.03
C TYR A 408 -7.32 -15.00 26.93
N LYS A 409 -7.85 -14.95 25.72
CA LYS A 409 -7.16 -15.46 24.55
C LYS A 409 -6.11 -14.45 24.10
N ASP A 410 -4.91 -14.90 23.80
CA ASP A 410 -3.94 -14.12 23.05
C ASP A 410 -4.42 -14.00 21.58
N MET A 411 -4.64 -12.78 21.14
CA MET A 411 -5.18 -12.48 19.82
C MET A 411 -4.12 -12.56 18.71
N VAL A 412 -2.83 -12.61 19.08
CA VAL A 412 -1.69 -12.77 18.15
C VAL A 412 -1.30 -14.24 18.04
N GLY A 413 -0.79 -14.82 19.11
CA GLY A 413 -0.28 -16.21 19.11
C GLY A 413 -1.34 -17.29 19.36
N GLY A 414 -2.59 -16.89 19.70
CA GLY A 414 -3.70 -17.82 19.95
C GLY A 414 -3.64 -18.57 21.28
N GLY A 415 -2.63 -18.32 22.11
CA GLY A 415 -2.47 -18.87 23.45
C GLY A 415 -3.49 -18.35 24.44
N VAL A 416 -3.38 -18.79 25.70
CA VAL A 416 -4.28 -18.40 26.79
C VAL A 416 -3.49 -17.74 27.91
N PHE A 417 -3.97 -16.59 28.35
CA PHE A 417 -3.47 -15.88 29.54
C PHE A 417 -4.44 -15.97 30.71
N THR A 418 -3.91 -16.25 31.86
CA THR A 418 -4.64 -16.17 33.12
C THR A 418 -4.31 -14.86 33.82
N VAL A 419 -5.34 -14.07 34.11
CA VAL A 419 -5.24 -12.81 34.81
C VAL A 419 -5.83 -12.98 36.21
N ASN A 420 -5.10 -12.57 37.22
CA ASN A 420 -5.60 -12.44 38.60
C ASN A 420 -5.34 -11.02 39.11
N ALA A 421 -5.68 -10.75 40.37
CA ALA A 421 -5.57 -9.40 40.94
C ALA A 421 -4.13 -8.82 40.88
N SER A 422 -3.10 -9.65 40.83
CA SER A 422 -1.70 -9.22 40.93
C SER A 422 -0.88 -9.52 39.65
N THR A 423 -1.25 -10.52 38.86
CA THR A 423 -0.42 -10.98 37.75
C THR A 423 -1.22 -11.30 36.49
N ILE A 424 -0.55 -11.20 35.37
CA ILE A 424 -0.95 -11.69 34.07
C ILE A 424 0.08 -12.75 33.66
N SER A 425 -0.33 -14.00 33.46
CA SER A 425 0.54 -15.12 33.15
C SER A 425 0.05 -15.89 31.94
N GLY A 426 0.93 -16.22 31.02
CA GLY A 426 0.61 -16.99 29.82
C GLY A 426 1.81 -17.17 28.90
N HIS A 427 1.54 -17.71 27.71
CA HIS A 427 2.54 -18.00 26.71
C HIS A 427 2.56 -16.92 25.61
N VAL A 428 3.73 -16.32 25.36
CA VAL A 428 3.96 -15.39 24.24
C VAL A 428 4.57 -16.17 23.08
N GLY A 429 3.93 -16.17 21.93
CA GLY A 429 4.33 -16.94 20.75
C GLY A 429 5.53 -16.36 19.98
N GLU A 430 5.67 -16.81 18.72
CA GLU A 430 6.83 -16.57 17.84
C GLU A 430 7.13 -15.08 17.56
N SER A 431 6.11 -14.21 17.45
CA SER A 431 6.32 -12.77 17.23
C SER A 431 6.98 -12.08 18.44
N GLY A 432 6.92 -12.70 19.63
CA GLY A 432 7.32 -12.07 20.89
C GLY A 432 6.37 -10.97 21.36
N ILE A 433 5.17 -10.92 20.78
CA ILE A 433 4.07 -10.00 21.13
C ILE A 433 2.86 -10.85 21.47
N ALA A 434 2.22 -10.57 22.59
CA ALA A 434 0.90 -11.09 22.92
C ALA A 434 -0.06 -9.92 23.22
N VAL A 435 -1.27 -10.02 22.73
CA VAL A 435 -2.32 -9.00 22.90
C VAL A 435 -3.56 -9.66 23.45
N ILE A 436 -3.96 -9.22 24.63
CA ILE A 436 -5.15 -9.73 25.29
C ILE A 436 -6.13 -8.60 25.59
N TYR A 437 -7.37 -8.79 25.23
CA TYR A 437 -8.46 -7.85 25.55
C TYR A 437 -9.80 -8.58 25.52
N ASN A 438 -10.83 -7.93 26.04
CA ASN A 438 -12.18 -8.48 25.95
C ASN A 438 -12.69 -8.33 24.50
N ALA A 439 -12.55 -9.37 23.71
CA ALA A 439 -12.98 -9.39 22.30
C ALA A 439 -14.49 -9.10 22.11
N GLY A 440 -15.32 -9.25 23.15
CA GLY A 440 -16.73 -8.85 23.12
C GLY A 440 -16.95 -7.34 23.01
N SER A 441 -15.91 -6.53 23.21
CA SER A 441 -15.95 -5.08 23.07
C SER A 441 -15.82 -4.61 21.62
N ILE A 442 -15.37 -5.49 20.71
CA ILE A 442 -15.33 -5.23 19.26
C ILE A 442 -16.19 -6.26 18.57
N VAL A 443 -17.28 -5.83 17.98
CA VAL A 443 -18.11 -6.66 17.11
C VAL A 443 -17.57 -6.54 15.70
N LEU A 444 -16.57 -7.38 15.35
CA LEU A 444 -16.12 -7.47 13.98
C LEU A 444 -17.28 -7.96 13.10
N PRO A 445 -17.42 -7.44 11.87
CA PRO A 445 -18.46 -7.89 10.96
C PRO A 445 -18.28 -9.38 10.64
N PRO A 446 -19.36 -10.09 10.39
CA PRO A 446 -19.25 -11.44 9.90
C PRO A 446 -18.69 -11.43 8.47
N GLU A 447 -17.80 -12.36 8.16
CA GLU A 447 -17.18 -12.48 6.84
C GLU A 447 -16.95 -13.95 6.45
N VAL A 448 -16.66 -14.18 5.17
CA VAL A 448 -16.13 -15.44 4.67
C VAL A 448 -14.75 -15.22 4.08
N VAL A 449 -13.76 -15.91 4.61
CA VAL A 449 -12.38 -15.90 4.09
C VAL A 449 -12.19 -17.11 3.18
N PHE A 450 -11.51 -16.89 2.06
CA PHE A 450 -11.28 -17.91 1.04
C PHE A 450 -9.80 -18.28 0.90
N ASN A 451 -9.56 -19.58 0.73
CA ASN A 451 -8.23 -20.10 0.37
C ASN A 451 -8.41 -21.10 -0.79
N PRO A 452 -7.79 -20.85 -1.96
CA PRO A 452 -6.90 -19.73 -2.27
C PRO A 452 -7.63 -18.37 -2.25
N ALA A 453 -6.85 -17.28 -2.18
CA ALA A 453 -7.35 -15.91 -2.08
C ALA A 453 -8.04 -15.47 -3.39
N ASP A 454 -8.83 -14.38 -3.28
CA ASP A 454 -9.42 -13.69 -4.43
C ASP A 454 -8.38 -13.34 -5.51
N GLY A 455 -8.78 -13.42 -6.77
CA GLY A 455 -7.91 -13.16 -7.92
C GLY A 455 -6.97 -14.31 -8.30
N THR A 456 -6.97 -15.45 -7.58
CA THR A 456 -6.12 -16.60 -7.91
C THR A 456 -6.51 -17.21 -9.25
N ALA A 457 -5.51 -17.41 -10.13
CA ALA A 457 -5.68 -18.14 -11.37
C ALA A 457 -5.42 -19.66 -11.15
N PHE A 458 -6.16 -20.52 -11.86
CA PHE A 458 -5.97 -21.96 -11.82
C PHE A 458 -6.04 -22.58 -13.22
N SER A 459 -5.32 -23.67 -13.44
CA SER A 459 -5.23 -24.33 -14.75
C SER A 459 -5.78 -25.78 -14.74
N ASP A 460 -6.07 -26.32 -13.59
CA ASP A 460 -6.65 -27.64 -13.46
C ASP A 460 -8.11 -27.64 -13.91
N GLU A 461 -8.69 -28.81 -14.11
CA GLU A 461 -10.09 -28.96 -14.51
C GLU A 461 -11.04 -28.22 -13.57
N SER A 462 -10.70 -28.23 -12.26
CA SER A 462 -11.43 -27.53 -11.20
C SER A 462 -10.50 -27.03 -10.12
N LEU A 463 -10.97 -26.09 -9.33
CA LEU A 463 -10.28 -25.51 -8.17
C LEU A 463 -10.97 -25.94 -6.89
N THR A 464 -10.22 -26.44 -5.91
CA THR A 464 -10.74 -26.64 -4.55
C THR A 464 -10.55 -25.35 -3.76
N VAL A 465 -11.66 -24.79 -3.29
CA VAL A 465 -11.71 -23.55 -2.50
C VAL A 465 -12.19 -23.87 -1.10
N THR A 466 -11.45 -23.48 -0.08
CA THR A 466 -11.91 -23.54 1.32
C THR A 466 -12.51 -22.20 1.70
N ALA A 467 -13.79 -22.18 2.07
CA ALA A 467 -14.49 -21.02 2.60
C ALA A 467 -14.61 -21.15 4.13
N THR A 468 -14.13 -20.18 4.88
CA THR A 468 -14.15 -20.16 6.34
C THR A 468 -14.97 -18.99 6.83
N PRO A 469 -16.10 -19.21 7.52
CA PRO A 469 -16.87 -18.13 8.11
C PRO A 469 -16.15 -17.63 9.38
N LEU A 470 -15.96 -16.32 9.48
CA LEU A 470 -15.41 -15.65 10.65
C LEU A 470 -16.47 -14.73 11.24
N ASN A 471 -16.54 -14.65 12.57
CA ASN A 471 -17.50 -13.83 13.32
C ASN A 471 -18.98 -14.08 12.95
N ALA A 472 -19.28 -15.23 12.32
CA ALA A 472 -20.57 -15.57 11.78
C ALA A 472 -21.14 -16.85 12.45
N VAL A 473 -22.44 -16.88 12.66
CA VAL A 473 -23.16 -18.09 13.08
C VAL A 473 -23.70 -18.88 11.89
N SER A 474 -23.80 -18.24 10.73
CA SER A 474 -24.16 -18.87 9.47
C SER A 474 -23.55 -18.11 8.30
N ALA A 475 -23.25 -18.86 7.25
CA ALA A 475 -22.80 -18.29 5.98
C ALA A 475 -23.37 -19.11 4.80
N TRP A 476 -23.39 -18.52 3.62
CA TRP A 476 -23.63 -19.23 2.38
C TRP A 476 -22.70 -18.71 1.28
N ILE A 477 -22.42 -19.57 0.32
CA ILE A 477 -21.82 -19.18 -0.97
C ILE A 477 -22.75 -19.54 -2.11
N GLN A 478 -22.57 -18.83 -3.22
CA GLN A 478 -23.20 -19.11 -4.51
C GLN A 478 -22.13 -19.00 -5.59
N VAL A 479 -21.88 -20.09 -6.31
CA VAL A 479 -20.90 -20.12 -7.41
C VAL A 479 -21.64 -19.74 -8.69
N ASN A 480 -21.20 -18.65 -9.33
CA ASN A 480 -21.88 -18.06 -10.48
C ASN A 480 -23.40 -17.92 -10.20
N ASP A 481 -24.25 -18.41 -11.08
CA ASP A 481 -25.71 -18.41 -10.93
C ASP A 481 -26.29 -19.72 -10.32
N GLY A 482 -25.42 -20.54 -9.69
CA GLY A 482 -25.79 -21.81 -9.10
C GLY A 482 -26.61 -21.70 -7.81
N GLU A 483 -26.86 -22.83 -7.15
CA GLU A 483 -27.60 -22.86 -5.88
C GLU A 483 -26.74 -22.33 -4.69
N LYS A 484 -27.40 -21.66 -3.74
CA LYS A 484 -26.80 -21.25 -2.50
C LYS A 484 -26.48 -22.45 -1.60
N GLN A 485 -25.25 -22.55 -1.16
CA GLN A 485 -24.79 -23.60 -0.26
C GLN A 485 -24.46 -23.01 1.11
N THR A 486 -25.17 -23.42 2.15
CA THR A 486 -25.01 -22.92 3.52
C THR A 486 -23.96 -23.71 4.31
N PHE A 487 -23.30 -23.05 5.25
CA PHE A 487 -22.32 -23.63 6.16
C PHE A 487 -22.11 -22.75 7.42
N THR A 488 -21.63 -23.40 8.50
CA THR A 488 -21.38 -22.74 9.80
C THR A 488 -19.94 -22.90 10.29
N ALA A 489 -19.13 -23.69 9.56
CA ALA A 489 -17.72 -23.93 9.83
C ALA A 489 -16.97 -23.98 8.49
N ALA A 490 -15.63 -23.97 8.52
CA ALA A 490 -14.83 -24.08 7.31
C ALA A 490 -15.27 -25.28 6.45
N LYS A 491 -15.51 -25.05 5.17
CA LYS A 491 -15.98 -26.04 4.22
C LYS A 491 -15.26 -25.91 2.88
N GLN A 492 -14.96 -27.05 2.26
CA GLN A 492 -14.37 -27.10 0.93
C GLN A 492 -15.44 -27.20 -0.14
N PHE A 493 -15.21 -26.49 -1.24
CA PHE A 493 -16.02 -26.46 -2.43
C PHE A 493 -15.13 -26.72 -3.66
N THR A 494 -15.63 -27.52 -4.61
CA THR A 494 -14.95 -27.67 -5.90
C THR A 494 -15.68 -26.82 -6.92
N VAL A 495 -14.96 -25.93 -7.60
CA VAL A 495 -15.53 -24.94 -8.51
C VAL A 495 -14.79 -24.94 -9.85
N GLY A 496 -15.43 -24.42 -10.90
CA GLY A 496 -14.81 -24.17 -12.21
C GLY A 496 -14.72 -25.39 -13.15
N ALA A 497 -15.26 -26.57 -12.81
CA ALA A 497 -15.26 -27.72 -13.72
C ALA A 497 -16.06 -27.44 -15.02
N ASP A 498 -17.12 -26.66 -14.89
CA ASP A 498 -18.08 -26.30 -15.96
C ASP A 498 -17.72 -24.95 -16.64
N VAL A 499 -16.62 -24.29 -16.23
CA VAL A 499 -16.19 -23.00 -16.76
C VAL A 499 -15.11 -23.20 -17.83
N ALA A 500 -15.23 -22.49 -18.94
CA ALA A 500 -14.26 -22.55 -20.03
C ALA A 500 -12.94 -21.87 -19.66
N TYR A 501 -11.84 -22.27 -20.30
CA TYR A 501 -10.56 -21.58 -20.16
C TYR A 501 -10.65 -20.12 -20.67
N GLY A 502 -10.15 -19.19 -19.90
CA GLY A 502 -10.24 -17.76 -20.14
C GLY A 502 -11.37 -17.07 -19.35
N GLU A 503 -12.32 -17.83 -18.85
CA GLU A 503 -13.48 -17.34 -18.11
C GLU A 503 -13.22 -17.30 -16.60
N ASN A 504 -14.05 -16.54 -15.89
CA ASN A 504 -14.00 -16.38 -14.45
C ASN A 504 -15.01 -17.26 -13.74
N VAL A 505 -14.63 -17.77 -12.57
CA VAL A 505 -15.53 -18.32 -11.56
C VAL A 505 -15.76 -17.27 -10.51
N THR A 506 -16.98 -16.79 -10.34
CA THR A 506 -17.35 -15.84 -9.30
C THR A 506 -18.06 -16.56 -8.17
N ILE A 507 -17.60 -16.38 -6.93
CA ILE A 507 -18.28 -16.88 -5.75
C ILE A 507 -18.83 -15.70 -4.98
N THR A 508 -20.12 -15.51 -4.98
CA THR A 508 -20.82 -14.56 -4.11
C THR A 508 -21.05 -15.21 -2.75
N TRP A 509 -20.90 -14.49 -1.68
CA TRP A 509 -21.08 -15.00 -0.34
C TRP A 509 -21.89 -14.05 0.56
N SER A 510 -22.42 -14.62 1.62
CA SER A 510 -23.03 -13.87 2.72
C SER A 510 -22.69 -14.56 4.04
N ALA A 511 -22.48 -13.76 5.09
CA ALA A 511 -22.26 -14.22 6.45
C ALA A 511 -23.16 -13.45 7.41
N THR A 512 -23.72 -14.12 8.43
CA THR A 512 -24.60 -13.51 9.43
C THR A 512 -24.07 -13.81 10.81
N ASP A 513 -23.95 -12.79 11.66
CA ASP A 513 -23.52 -12.91 13.06
C ASP A 513 -24.66 -13.33 14.00
N LYS A 514 -24.32 -13.53 15.30
CA LYS A 514 -25.29 -13.89 16.33
C LYS A 514 -26.34 -12.80 16.63
N GLY A 515 -26.08 -11.56 16.22
CA GLY A 515 -26.98 -10.41 16.35
C GLY A 515 -27.93 -10.26 15.16
N GLY A 516 -27.76 -11.08 14.11
CA GLY A 516 -28.54 -11.03 12.87
C GLY A 516 -27.99 -10.02 11.86
N LYS A 517 -26.85 -9.37 12.12
CA LYS A 517 -26.17 -8.52 11.13
C LYS A 517 -25.60 -9.40 10.03
N THR A 518 -25.81 -8.98 8.77
CA THR A 518 -25.39 -9.73 7.60
C THR A 518 -24.46 -8.88 6.74
N GLU A 519 -23.36 -9.47 6.31
CA GLU A 519 -22.44 -8.94 5.31
C GLU A 519 -22.40 -9.81 4.08
N THR A 520 -22.10 -9.21 2.93
CA THR A 520 -22.02 -9.89 1.64
C THR A 520 -20.78 -9.44 0.88
N GLY A 521 -20.28 -10.30 -0.02
CA GLY A 521 -19.17 -9.97 -0.88
C GLY A 521 -19.03 -11.00 -2.00
N SER A 522 -17.96 -10.88 -2.78
CA SER A 522 -17.62 -11.83 -3.83
C SER A 522 -16.12 -12.03 -3.94
N VAL A 523 -15.71 -13.19 -4.43
CA VAL A 523 -14.33 -13.49 -4.85
C VAL A 523 -14.37 -14.09 -6.25
N THR A 524 -13.32 -13.89 -7.02
CA THR A 524 -13.25 -14.32 -8.41
C THR A 524 -11.97 -15.11 -8.65
N TYR A 525 -12.07 -16.23 -9.35
CA TYR A 525 -10.96 -17.07 -9.77
C TYR A 525 -10.95 -17.17 -11.28
N LYS A 526 -9.76 -17.06 -11.90
CA LYS A 526 -9.64 -17.14 -13.37
C LYS A 526 -9.17 -18.51 -13.78
N LYS A 527 -9.95 -19.20 -14.66
CA LYS A 527 -9.52 -20.46 -15.25
C LYS A 527 -8.63 -20.19 -16.46
N VAL A 528 -7.36 -20.56 -16.40
CA VAL A 528 -6.38 -20.36 -17.46
C VAL A 528 -5.92 -21.66 -18.06
N LYS A 529 -5.58 -21.70 -19.36
CA LYS A 529 -4.97 -22.89 -19.95
C LYS A 529 -3.61 -23.14 -19.31
N ALA A 530 -3.35 -24.38 -18.90
CA ALA A 530 -2.00 -24.80 -18.60
C ALA A 530 -1.17 -24.77 -19.87
N TYR A 531 -0.06 -24.01 -19.86
CA TYR A 531 0.92 -24.11 -20.92
C TYR A 531 1.66 -25.45 -20.73
N VAL A 532 1.55 -26.31 -21.74
CA VAL A 532 2.50 -27.40 -21.91
C VAL A 532 3.63 -26.82 -22.76
N PRO A 533 4.86 -26.61 -22.20
CA PRO A 533 5.94 -26.14 -23.03
C PRO A 533 6.05 -27.13 -24.21
N GLU A 534 6.06 -26.61 -25.44
CA GLU A 534 6.63 -27.34 -26.57
C GLU A 534 8.09 -27.57 -26.20
N LEU A 535 8.36 -28.69 -25.56
CA LEU A 535 9.71 -29.20 -25.37
C LEU A 535 10.30 -29.30 -26.76
N GLY A 536 11.29 -28.51 -27.09
CA GLY A 536 11.91 -28.24 -28.34
C GLY A 536 11.55 -29.16 -29.49
N LYS A 537 11.38 -28.63 -30.64
CA LYS A 537 11.18 -29.45 -31.85
C LYS A 537 12.29 -30.49 -31.94
N ALA A 538 12.02 -31.66 -32.47
CA ALA A 538 12.95 -32.81 -32.48
C ALA A 538 14.34 -32.47 -33.09
N ASP A 539 14.40 -31.42 -33.90
CA ASP A 539 15.58 -30.89 -34.58
C ASP A 539 16.19 -29.62 -33.89
N GLU A 540 15.65 -29.20 -32.76
CA GLU A 540 16.06 -27.99 -32.03
C GLU A 540 17.01 -28.33 -30.86
N ILE A 541 18.08 -27.55 -30.71
CA ILE A 541 18.92 -27.57 -29.51
C ILE A 541 18.42 -26.44 -28.59
N SER A 542 17.86 -26.79 -27.44
CA SER A 542 17.26 -25.82 -26.53
C SER A 542 17.33 -26.25 -25.06
N CYS A 543 17.11 -25.29 -24.15
CA CYS A 543 16.88 -25.58 -22.74
C CYS A 543 16.03 -24.47 -22.10
N PHE A 544 15.50 -24.74 -20.90
CA PHE A 544 14.58 -23.89 -20.17
C PHE A 544 15.13 -23.56 -18.78
N LEU A 545 14.91 -22.32 -18.34
CA LEU A 545 15.17 -21.86 -16.97
C LEU A 545 13.87 -21.37 -16.32
N GLU A 546 13.48 -22.03 -15.22
CA GLU A 546 12.47 -21.53 -14.30
C GLU A 546 13.13 -20.77 -13.15
N THR A 547 12.77 -19.49 -12.95
CA THR A 547 13.38 -18.65 -11.89
C THR A 547 12.47 -17.51 -11.47
N THR A 548 12.69 -16.95 -10.29
CA THR A 548 12.02 -15.71 -9.82
C THR A 548 12.55 -14.46 -10.51
N ASN A 549 13.68 -14.50 -11.20
CA ASN A 549 14.25 -13.36 -11.88
C ASN A 549 13.32 -12.88 -13.03
N THR A 550 13.23 -11.57 -13.20
CA THR A 550 12.41 -10.92 -14.25
C THR A 550 13.07 -10.93 -15.62
N ALA A 551 14.37 -11.19 -15.68
CA ALA A 551 15.14 -11.37 -16.91
C ALA A 551 16.27 -12.39 -16.68
N ALA A 552 16.65 -13.10 -17.72
CA ALA A 552 17.74 -14.08 -17.68
C ALA A 552 18.58 -14.02 -18.95
N ALA A 553 19.82 -14.50 -18.83
CA ALA A 553 20.73 -14.74 -19.94
C ALA A 553 21.40 -16.12 -19.76
N ILE A 554 22.08 -16.60 -20.76
CA ILE A 554 22.76 -17.91 -20.73
C ILE A 554 24.07 -17.85 -21.48
N TYR A 555 25.07 -18.55 -20.96
CA TYR A 555 26.30 -18.89 -21.66
C TYR A 555 26.36 -20.40 -21.85
N VAL A 556 26.55 -20.85 -23.11
CA VAL A 556 26.47 -22.25 -23.51
C VAL A 556 27.70 -22.61 -24.35
N TRP A 557 28.38 -23.71 -24.01
CA TRP A 557 29.59 -24.12 -24.75
C TRP A 557 29.78 -25.64 -24.73
N ASN A 558 30.71 -26.10 -25.55
CA ASN A 558 31.28 -27.45 -25.50
C ASN A 558 32.78 -27.38 -25.26
N ASP A 559 33.24 -28.01 -24.18
CA ASP A 559 34.66 -28.14 -23.79
C ASP A 559 35.18 -29.59 -23.88
N LYS A 560 34.37 -30.54 -24.38
CA LYS A 560 34.73 -31.93 -24.58
C LYS A 560 35.41 -32.20 -25.94
N VAL A 561 35.70 -31.14 -26.67
CA VAL A 561 36.37 -31.16 -28.01
C VAL A 561 37.72 -30.45 -27.93
N SER A 562 38.57 -30.67 -28.94
CA SER A 562 39.95 -30.15 -28.94
C SER A 562 40.04 -28.59 -28.88
N SER A 563 39.00 -27.90 -29.34
CA SER A 563 38.88 -26.45 -29.20
C SER A 563 37.50 -26.13 -28.64
N LYS A 564 37.42 -25.29 -27.65
CA LYS A 564 36.15 -24.86 -27.03
C LYS A 564 35.22 -24.24 -28.11
N ILE A 565 34.00 -24.73 -28.19
CA ILE A 565 32.96 -24.21 -29.07
C ILE A 565 31.93 -23.44 -28.19
N GLU A 566 31.69 -22.19 -28.54
CA GLU A 566 30.73 -21.30 -27.84
C GLU A 566 29.42 -21.24 -28.65
N HIS A 567 28.33 -21.80 -28.08
CA HIS A 567 27.04 -21.89 -28.77
C HIS A 567 26.12 -20.67 -28.54
N ALA A 568 26.38 -19.87 -27.51
CA ALA A 568 25.62 -18.65 -27.19
C ALA A 568 26.40 -17.38 -27.56
N GLY A 569 27.54 -17.50 -28.27
CA GLY A 569 28.52 -16.45 -28.51
C GLY A 569 29.56 -16.32 -27.40
N ALA A 570 30.51 -15.40 -27.54
CA ALA A 570 31.52 -15.12 -26.53
C ALA A 570 30.90 -14.68 -25.24
N TRP A 571 31.60 -14.90 -24.10
CA TRP A 571 31.06 -14.61 -22.76
C TRP A 571 30.41 -13.22 -22.64
N ASN A 572 31.11 -12.17 -23.11
CA ASN A 572 30.61 -10.80 -23.02
C ASN A 572 29.37 -10.52 -23.87
N ASP A 573 29.17 -11.26 -24.95
CA ASP A 573 27.98 -11.14 -25.80
C ASP A 573 26.82 -11.93 -25.21
N ALA A 574 27.09 -13.13 -24.73
CA ALA A 574 26.10 -14.05 -24.14
C ALA A 574 25.42 -13.46 -22.91
N ILE A 575 26.18 -12.81 -22.00
CA ILE A 575 25.64 -12.22 -20.77
C ILE A 575 24.71 -11.03 -21.03
N ASN A 576 24.82 -10.39 -22.20
CA ASN A 576 23.99 -9.25 -22.61
C ASN A 576 22.76 -9.66 -23.42
N LYS A 577 22.71 -10.90 -23.94
CA LYS A 577 21.61 -11.40 -24.74
C LYS A 577 20.52 -11.98 -23.85
N LYS A 578 19.44 -11.23 -23.66
CA LYS A 578 18.31 -11.67 -22.82
C LYS A 578 17.59 -12.86 -23.46
N LEU A 579 17.26 -13.84 -22.62
CA LEU A 579 16.44 -14.97 -23.03
C LEU A 579 14.97 -14.57 -23.21
N PRO A 580 14.27 -15.13 -24.22
CA PRO A 580 12.83 -15.00 -24.34
C PRO A 580 12.12 -15.56 -23.09
N LEU A 581 11.21 -14.78 -22.53
CA LEU A 581 10.25 -15.26 -21.53
C LEU A 581 9.15 -16.04 -22.28
N VAL A 582 8.96 -17.30 -21.94
CA VAL A 582 7.98 -18.18 -22.61
C VAL A 582 6.75 -18.48 -21.76
N GLY A 583 6.74 -18.06 -20.51
CA GLY A 583 5.57 -18.18 -19.64
C GLY A 583 5.92 -18.21 -18.15
N LYS A 584 4.97 -18.60 -17.33
CA LYS A 584 5.13 -18.77 -15.86
C LYS A 584 4.83 -20.21 -15.46
N SER A 585 5.63 -20.74 -14.54
CA SER A 585 5.39 -22.05 -13.95
C SER A 585 4.16 -22.05 -13.02
N ALA A 586 3.70 -23.23 -12.65
CA ALA A 586 2.64 -23.38 -11.66
C ALA A 586 2.96 -22.74 -10.29
N SER A 587 4.24 -22.57 -9.98
CA SER A 587 4.71 -21.85 -8.79
C SER A 587 4.80 -20.31 -8.98
N GLY A 588 4.37 -19.78 -10.14
CA GLY A 588 4.41 -18.36 -10.46
C GLY A 588 5.79 -17.83 -10.90
N LYS A 589 6.82 -18.68 -10.97
CA LYS A 589 8.15 -18.30 -11.44
C LYS A 589 8.16 -18.09 -12.96
N ASN A 590 9.02 -17.21 -13.44
CA ASN A 590 9.23 -16.98 -14.86
C ASN A 590 9.94 -18.17 -15.51
N VAL A 591 9.53 -18.53 -16.73
CA VAL A 591 10.20 -19.58 -17.53
C VAL A 591 10.78 -18.94 -18.78
N PHE A 592 12.09 -19.04 -18.91
CA PHE A 592 12.85 -18.57 -20.08
C PHE A 592 13.30 -19.75 -20.95
N LYS A 593 13.34 -19.55 -22.26
CA LYS A 593 13.82 -20.54 -23.24
C LYS A 593 15.05 -20.02 -23.94
N TRP A 594 16.09 -20.86 -24.01
CA TRP A 594 17.19 -20.67 -24.94
C TRP A 594 17.06 -21.64 -26.10
N THR A 595 17.27 -21.16 -27.32
CA THR A 595 17.30 -21.96 -28.53
C THR A 595 18.58 -21.63 -29.31
N TYR A 596 19.28 -22.63 -29.75
CA TYR A 596 20.45 -22.46 -30.59
C TYR A 596 20.03 -22.09 -32.04
N ASP A 597 20.60 -20.99 -32.52
CA ASP A 597 20.31 -20.42 -33.83
C ASP A 597 21.53 -20.44 -34.82
N GLY A 598 22.61 -21.12 -34.37
CA GLY A 598 23.85 -21.24 -35.18
C GLY A 598 23.90 -22.46 -36.10
N THR A 599 25.03 -22.63 -36.76
CA THR A 599 25.28 -23.71 -37.73
C THR A 599 26.17 -24.84 -37.20
N GLU A 600 26.65 -24.74 -35.95
CA GLU A 600 27.48 -25.77 -35.34
C GLU A 600 26.65 -27.03 -35.05
N THR A 601 27.16 -28.18 -35.48
CA THR A 601 26.47 -29.46 -35.31
C THR A 601 26.87 -30.22 -34.05
N THR A 602 27.97 -29.81 -33.42
CA THR A 602 28.44 -30.42 -32.16
C THR A 602 27.57 -29.92 -31.02
N ALA A 603 26.89 -30.83 -30.28
CA ALA A 603 26.01 -30.45 -29.22
C ALA A 603 26.78 -29.76 -28.07
N PRO A 604 26.17 -28.81 -27.38
CA PRO A 604 26.71 -28.23 -26.12
C PRO A 604 26.98 -29.28 -25.07
N SER A 605 27.96 -29.03 -24.18
CA SER A 605 28.25 -29.90 -23.00
C SER A 605 27.99 -29.19 -21.68
N GLN A 606 28.06 -27.86 -21.65
CA GLN A 606 27.99 -27.08 -20.43
C GLN A 606 27.16 -25.79 -20.66
N LEU A 607 26.57 -25.29 -19.58
CA LEU A 607 25.91 -24.01 -19.54
C LEU A 607 26.13 -23.26 -18.22
N ILE A 608 25.91 -21.95 -18.24
CA ILE A 608 25.77 -21.09 -17.05
C ILE A 608 24.55 -20.22 -17.28
N PHE A 609 23.60 -20.22 -16.35
CA PHE A 609 22.52 -19.24 -16.33
C PHE A 609 22.93 -17.98 -15.58
N LEU A 610 22.45 -16.84 -16.06
CA LEU A 610 22.71 -15.52 -15.50
C LEU A 610 21.36 -14.79 -15.29
N ASP A 611 21.34 -13.87 -14.32
CA ASP A 611 20.23 -12.96 -14.11
C ASP A 611 20.21 -11.82 -15.16
N GLY A 612 19.22 -10.93 -15.02
CA GLY A 612 19.07 -9.76 -15.89
C GLY A 612 20.24 -8.78 -15.85
N ASN A 613 21.11 -8.84 -14.87
CA ASN A 613 22.25 -7.95 -14.65
C ASN A 613 23.59 -8.63 -15.01
N GLY A 614 23.56 -9.88 -15.47
CA GLY A 614 24.76 -10.66 -15.83
C GLY A 614 25.41 -11.36 -14.65
N ASN A 615 24.80 -11.38 -13.46
CA ASN A 615 25.30 -12.18 -12.33
C ASN A 615 24.95 -13.64 -12.54
N LYS A 616 25.84 -14.53 -12.11
CA LYS A 616 25.63 -15.96 -12.25
C LYS A 616 24.52 -16.46 -11.33
N ILE A 617 23.49 -17.09 -11.89
CA ILE A 617 22.52 -17.90 -11.15
C ILE A 617 23.13 -19.25 -10.82
N THR A 618 23.96 -19.80 -11.73
CA THR A 618 24.60 -21.11 -11.56
C THR A 618 26.12 -21.04 -11.73
N GLY A 619 26.82 -22.05 -11.23
CA GLY A 619 28.13 -22.43 -11.75
C GLY A 619 28.03 -23.12 -13.11
N ASN A 620 29.08 -23.83 -13.51
CA ASN A 620 29.02 -24.69 -14.70
C ASN A 620 28.06 -25.87 -14.43
N VAL A 621 27.07 -26.01 -15.29
CA VAL A 621 26.05 -27.07 -15.21
C VAL A 621 26.09 -27.86 -16.52
N GLU A 622 25.89 -29.16 -16.44
CA GLU A 622 25.78 -29.99 -17.63
C GLU A 622 24.61 -29.56 -18.52
N PHE A 623 24.86 -29.40 -19.81
CA PHE A 623 23.81 -29.11 -20.79
C PHE A 623 23.06 -30.42 -21.14
N VAL A 624 21.74 -30.37 -20.99
CA VAL A 624 20.85 -31.41 -21.46
C VAL A 624 19.95 -30.80 -22.54
N ASN A 625 19.93 -31.39 -23.73
CA ASN A 625 19.05 -30.90 -24.79
C ASN A 625 17.59 -31.05 -24.37
N HIS A 626 16.80 -29.99 -24.56
CA HIS A 626 15.44 -29.83 -24.05
C HIS A 626 15.35 -29.89 -22.50
N GLY A 627 16.50 -29.70 -21.80
CA GLY A 627 16.57 -29.74 -20.36
C GLY A 627 15.80 -28.59 -19.69
N TYR A 628 15.16 -28.90 -18.57
CA TYR A 628 14.44 -27.94 -17.75
C TYR A 628 15.20 -27.74 -16.42
N TYR A 629 15.48 -26.51 -16.10
CA TYR A 629 16.28 -26.14 -14.92
C TYR A 629 15.47 -25.23 -14.00
N VAL A 630 15.33 -25.61 -12.73
CA VAL A 630 14.64 -24.80 -11.70
C VAL A 630 15.69 -24.12 -10.84
N ASP A 631 15.71 -22.78 -10.87
CA ASP A 631 16.75 -21.96 -10.24
C ASP A 631 18.16 -22.47 -10.58
N GLY A 632 18.32 -22.94 -11.79
CA GLY A 632 19.58 -23.46 -12.33
C GLY A 632 19.91 -24.92 -12.02
N THR A 633 19.08 -25.65 -11.28
CA THR A 633 19.23 -27.07 -11.04
C THR A 633 18.41 -27.87 -12.06
N TYR A 634 19.05 -28.84 -12.74
CA TYR A 634 18.34 -29.71 -13.70
C TYR A 634 17.21 -30.47 -13.01
N SER A 635 16.03 -30.39 -13.57
CA SER A 635 14.82 -31.06 -13.09
C SER A 635 14.29 -32.02 -14.16
N THR A 636 13.99 -33.25 -13.74
CA THR A 636 13.27 -34.22 -14.57
C THR A 636 11.75 -34.00 -14.55
N THR A 637 11.27 -33.15 -13.63
CA THR A 637 9.87 -32.80 -13.50
C THR A 637 9.63 -31.42 -14.09
N ILE A 638 8.96 -31.37 -15.23
CA ILE A 638 8.54 -30.10 -15.82
C ILE A 638 7.32 -29.65 -15.05
N THR A 639 7.47 -28.53 -14.30
CA THR A 639 6.34 -27.88 -13.67
C THR A 639 5.44 -27.32 -14.77
N LYS A 640 4.12 -27.52 -14.68
CA LYS A 640 3.16 -26.93 -15.62
C LYS A 640 3.40 -25.42 -15.69
N VAL A 641 3.65 -24.90 -16.89
CA VAL A 641 3.85 -23.48 -17.13
C VAL A 641 2.48 -22.88 -17.44
N HIS A 642 2.09 -21.85 -16.70
CA HIS A 642 0.90 -21.08 -17.04
C HIS A 642 1.20 -20.22 -18.27
N ASP A 643 0.26 -20.15 -19.20
CA ASP A 643 0.25 -19.06 -20.18
C ASP A 643 0.38 -17.74 -19.43
N GLU A 644 1.14 -16.80 -19.98
CA GLU A 644 1.11 -15.43 -19.48
C GLU A 644 -0.35 -15.07 -19.14
N VAL A 645 -0.56 -14.45 -17.99
CA VAL A 645 -1.82 -13.78 -17.71
C VAL A 645 -2.12 -12.97 -18.96
N ILE A 646 -3.05 -13.41 -19.79
CA ILE A 646 -3.52 -12.63 -20.91
C ILE A 646 -3.98 -11.34 -20.23
N ALA A 647 -3.21 -10.28 -20.39
CA ALA A 647 -3.61 -8.96 -19.89
C ALA A 647 -5.06 -8.79 -20.30
N ASP A 648 -5.89 -8.29 -19.43
CA ASP A 648 -7.31 -8.10 -19.72
C ASP A 648 -7.40 -7.54 -21.14
N PRO A 649 -8.25 -8.11 -21.98
CA PRO A 649 -8.25 -7.78 -23.39
C PRO A 649 -8.40 -6.26 -23.53
N GLU A 650 -7.45 -5.63 -24.17
CA GLU A 650 -7.52 -4.21 -24.49
C GLU A 650 -8.57 -3.98 -25.57
N TYR A 651 -9.33 -2.92 -25.44
CA TYR A 651 -10.45 -2.62 -26.31
C TYR A 651 -10.27 -1.30 -27.05
N VAL A 652 -10.85 -1.21 -28.25
CA VAL A 652 -11.19 0.06 -28.87
C VAL A 652 -12.68 0.29 -28.64
N TYR A 653 -13.03 1.40 -27.99
CA TYR A 653 -14.39 1.87 -27.83
C TYR A 653 -14.67 3.01 -28.80
N PHE A 654 -15.83 3.00 -29.45
CA PHE A 654 -16.25 3.98 -30.45
C PHE A 654 -17.65 4.50 -30.19
N ASP A 655 -17.80 5.82 -30.22
CA ASP A 655 -19.10 6.46 -30.25
C ASP A 655 -19.63 6.56 -31.70
N ASN A 656 -20.56 5.69 -32.05
CA ASN A 656 -21.15 5.65 -33.38
C ASN A 656 -22.15 6.80 -33.59
N ALA A 657 -21.71 8.06 -33.41
CA ALA A 657 -22.53 9.26 -33.65
C ALA A 657 -23.05 9.37 -35.09
N SER A 658 -22.34 8.74 -36.05
CA SER A 658 -22.76 8.67 -37.46
C SER A 658 -23.85 7.65 -37.72
N ASN A 659 -24.32 6.91 -36.70
CA ASN A 659 -25.37 5.87 -36.83
C ASN A 659 -25.11 4.83 -37.92
N TRP A 660 -23.86 4.40 -38.06
CA TRP A 660 -23.54 3.32 -39.00
C TRP A 660 -24.19 2.01 -38.56
N GLU A 661 -24.81 1.32 -39.51
CA GLU A 661 -25.45 0.01 -39.24
C GLU A 661 -24.42 -1.06 -38.87
N ASN A 662 -23.25 -1.00 -39.51
CA ASN A 662 -22.11 -1.88 -39.19
C ASN A 662 -20.90 -1.03 -38.85
N VAL A 663 -20.16 -1.44 -37.80
CA VAL A 663 -18.96 -0.76 -37.33
C VAL A 663 -17.84 -1.77 -37.23
N TYR A 664 -16.67 -1.42 -37.77
CA TYR A 664 -15.48 -2.29 -37.78
C TYR A 664 -14.26 -1.48 -37.32
N CYS A 665 -13.33 -2.17 -36.64
CA CYS A 665 -12.03 -1.66 -36.28
C CYS A 665 -10.96 -2.41 -37.09
N TYR A 666 -10.26 -1.70 -37.96
CA TYR A 666 -9.20 -2.26 -38.81
C TYR A 666 -7.86 -1.98 -38.16
N PHE A 667 -7.11 -3.02 -37.83
CA PHE A 667 -5.79 -2.92 -37.23
C PHE A 667 -4.72 -3.20 -38.27
N TYR A 668 -3.62 -2.45 -38.30
CA TYR A 668 -2.53 -2.60 -39.25
C TYR A 668 -1.16 -2.16 -38.69
N ASN A 669 -0.13 -2.84 -39.15
CA ASN A 669 1.25 -2.58 -38.72
C ASN A 669 2.07 -2.17 -39.97
N GLY A 670 1.95 -0.91 -40.37
CA GLY A 670 2.54 -0.40 -41.58
C GLY A 670 1.98 -1.13 -42.83
N THR A 671 2.87 -1.58 -43.73
CA THR A 671 2.52 -2.36 -44.90
C THR A 671 2.73 -3.88 -44.73
N THR A 672 3.15 -4.31 -43.54
CA THR A 672 3.64 -5.69 -43.32
C THR A 672 2.55 -6.64 -42.82
N SER A 673 1.59 -6.17 -42.08
CA SER A 673 0.48 -6.99 -41.59
C SER A 673 -0.76 -6.16 -41.30
N SER A 674 -1.94 -6.74 -41.50
CA SER A 674 -3.22 -6.12 -41.18
C SER A 674 -4.28 -7.19 -40.86
N THR A 675 -5.36 -6.79 -40.18
CA THR A 675 -6.58 -7.58 -40.16
C THR A 675 -7.19 -7.66 -41.53
N ALA A 676 -7.94 -8.73 -41.85
CA ALA A 676 -8.68 -8.79 -43.11
C ALA A 676 -9.71 -7.65 -43.16
N TRP A 677 -9.89 -7.05 -44.34
CA TRP A 677 -10.91 -6.01 -44.57
C TRP A 677 -12.32 -6.55 -44.35
N PRO A 678 -13.22 -5.85 -43.66
CA PRO A 678 -13.15 -4.47 -43.11
C PRO A 678 -12.56 -4.38 -41.70
N GLY A 679 -12.04 -5.44 -41.12
CA GLY A 679 -11.47 -5.48 -39.77
C GLY A 679 -12.31 -6.29 -38.82
N VAL A 680 -12.05 -6.10 -37.51
CA VAL A 680 -12.80 -6.75 -36.44
C VAL A 680 -14.15 -6.04 -36.30
N LYS A 681 -15.25 -6.79 -36.39
CA LYS A 681 -16.59 -6.25 -36.18
C LYS A 681 -16.77 -5.78 -34.76
N MET A 682 -17.19 -4.54 -34.55
CA MET A 682 -17.45 -3.98 -33.24
C MET A 682 -18.86 -4.36 -32.79
N THR A 683 -19.00 -4.69 -31.51
CA THR A 683 -20.29 -5.00 -30.88
C THR A 683 -20.71 -3.87 -29.96
N TYR A 684 -22.02 -3.60 -29.90
CA TYR A 684 -22.56 -2.58 -29.02
C TYR A 684 -22.58 -3.11 -27.56
N ASP A 685 -22.00 -2.34 -26.66
CA ASP A 685 -21.99 -2.59 -25.21
C ASP A 685 -22.76 -1.46 -24.51
N ALA A 686 -23.98 -1.76 -24.09
CA ALA A 686 -24.84 -0.81 -23.41
C ALA A 686 -24.32 -0.39 -22.01
N SER A 687 -23.45 -1.20 -21.40
CA SER A 687 -22.88 -0.97 -20.08
C SER A 687 -21.58 -0.16 -20.11
N ALA A 688 -20.91 -0.09 -21.25
CA ALA A 688 -19.66 0.67 -21.38
C ALA A 688 -19.92 2.16 -21.16
N SER A 689 -19.14 2.79 -20.28
CA SER A 689 -19.26 4.20 -19.93
C SER A 689 -17.93 4.91 -20.04
N HIS A 690 -17.83 5.88 -20.97
CA HIS A 690 -16.64 6.68 -21.19
C HIS A 690 -17.05 8.13 -21.47
N ASN A 691 -16.24 9.08 -21.01
CA ASN A 691 -16.45 10.51 -21.23
C ASN A 691 -17.87 11.02 -20.86
N GLY A 692 -18.48 10.45 -19.80
CA GLY A 692 -19.83 10.82 -19.35
C GLY A 692 -20.98 10.27 -20.20
N LYS A 693 -20.71 9.42 -21.20
CA LYS A 693 -21.70 8.77 -22.07
C LYS A 693 -21.68 7.26 -21.82
N THR A 694 -22.85 6.64 -21.78
CA THR A 694 -23.04 5.18 -21.72
C THR A 694 -23.49 4.66 -23.08
N GLY A 695 -23.11 3.41 -23.37
CA GLY A 695 -23.45 2.73 -24.61
C GLY A 695 -22.44 3.03 -25.73
N TRP A 696 -21.48 2.11 -25.92
CA TRP A 696 -20.39 2.23 -26.88
C TRP A 696 -20.27 0.97 -27.72
N TYR A 697 -19.79 1.12 -28.96
CA TYR A 697 -19.32 0.00 -29.74
C TYR A 697 -17.92 -0.40 -29.30
N LYS A 698 -17.63 -1.70 -29.15
CA LYS A 698 -16.30 -2.16 -28.74
C LYS A 698 -15.76 -3.27 -29.64
N ALA A 699 -14.46 -3.26 -29.89
CA ALA A 699 -13.70 -4.35 -30.47
C ALA A 699 -12.51 -4.69 -29.58
N THR A 700 -12.24 -5.97 -29.38
CA THR A 700 -11.01 -6.42 -28.76
C THR A 700 -9.81 -6.12 -29.67
N ILE A 701 -8.74 -5.56 -29.13
CA ILE A 701 -7.46 -5.40 -29.84
C ILE A 701 -6.81 -6.78 -29.94
N PRO A 702 -6.64 -7.36 -31.15
CA PRO A 702 -5.99 -8.66 -31.26
C PRO A 702 -4.53 -8.55 -30.77
N THR A 703 -4.05 -9.55 -30.03
CA THR A 703 -2.70 -9.57 -29.41
C THR A 703 -1.58 -9.25 -30.41
N ALA A 704 -1.69 -9.74 -31.64
CA ALA A 704 -0.74 -9.47 -32.71
C ALA A 704 -0.70 -7.98 -33.15
N TYR A 705 -1.70 -7.19 -32.75
CA TYR A 705 -1.84 -5.79 -33.14
C TYR A 705 -1.79 -4.84 -31.93
N LEU A 706 -1.42 -5.31 -30.76
CA LEU A 706 -1.05 -4.43 -29.64
C LEU A 706 0.06 -3.48 -30.09
N LYS A 707 -0.13 -2.17 -29.87
CA LYS A 707 0.73 -1.08 -30.36
C LYS A 707 0.69 -0.82 -31.87
N ALA A 708 -0.13 -1.53 -32.64
CA ALA A 708 -0.37 -1.25 -34.03
C ALA A 708 -1.24 0.00 -34.24
N LYS A 709 -1.30 0.50 -35.48
CA LYS A 709 -2.28 1.52 -35.84
C LYS A 709 -3.64 0.91 -36.08
N PHE A 710 -4.69 1.70 -35.87
CA PHE A 710 -6.05 1.28 -36.22
C PHE A 710 -6.85 2.46 -36.79
N PHE A 711 -7.94 2.13 -37.45
CA PHE A 711 -9.02 3.09 -37.77
C PHE A 711 -10.37 2.38 -37.76
N ILE A 712 -11.43 3.16 -37.59
CA ILE A 712 -12.80 2.66 -37.56
C ILE A 712 -13.49 2.96 -38.88
N ASN A 713 -14.28 2.01 -39.38
CA ASN A 713 -15.00 2.13 -40.67
C ASN A 713 -16.34 1.42 -40.61
N ASN A 714 -17.19 1.66 -41.62
CA ASN A 714 -18.49 1.03 -41.78
C ASN A 714 -18.54 -0.15 -42.76
N GLY A 715 -17.37 -0.63 -43.19
CA GLY A 715 -17.23 -1.69 -44.21
C GLY A 715 -17.11 -1.17 -45.64
N THR A 716 -17.31 0.13 -45.91
CA THR A 716 -17.17 0.76 -47.23
C THR A 716 -15.80 1.41 -47.33
N PRO A 717 -15.00 1.16 -48.43
CA PRO A 717 -13.74 1.83 -48.64
C PRO A 717 -13.90 3.36 -48.68
N GLY A 718 -13.01 4.07 -47.98
CA GLY A 718 -13.02 5.53 -47.90
C GLY A 718 -13.79 6.13 -46.72
N THR A 719 -14.38 5.33 -45.86
CA THR A 719 -15.18 5.80 -44.67
C THR A 719 -14.38 5.73 -43.36
N ALA A 720 -13.08 5.84 -43.38
CA ALA A 720 -12.23 5.72 -42.17
C ALA A 720 -12.36 6.93 -41.25
N ILE A 721 -12.57 6.67 -39.96
CA ILE A 721 -12.48 7.63 -38.87
C ILE A 721 -11.28 7.27 -37.98
N ASN A 722 -10.36 8.23 -37.84
CA ASN A 722 -9.21 8.23 -36.95
C ASN A 722 -8.31 6.98 -36.93
N GLY A 723 -7.03 7.20 -37.11
CA GLY A 723 -5.97 6.23 -36.84
C GLY A 723 -5.15 6.66 -35.63
N ALA A 724 -5.05 5.79 -34.64
CA ALA A 724 -4.19 5.95 -33.48
C ALA A 724 -3.36 4.67 -33.27
N ASN A 725 -2.41 4.68 -32.35
CA ASN A 725 -1.70 3.47 -31.96
C ASN A 725 -2.50 2.74 -30.86
N ALA A 726 -2.81 1.48 -31.08
CA ALA A 726 -3.53 0.62 -30.13
C ALA A 726 -2.56 0.11 -29.02
N THR A 727 -2.12 1.00 -28.14
CA THR A 727 -1.15 0.67 -27.08
C THR A 727 -1.81 0.15 -25.81
N THR A 728 -3.02 0.61 -25.52
CA THR A 728 -3.89 0.24 -24.40
C THR A 728 -5.33 0.42 -24.86
N THR A 729 -6.30 0.19 -24.00
CA THR A 729 -7.70 0.48 -24.31
C THR A 729 -7.87 1.91 -24.82
N GLN A 730 -8.48 2.06 -25.98
CA GLN A 730 -8.69 3.34 -26.67
C GLN A 730 -10.16 3.73 -26.68
N VAL A 731 -10.44 5.01 -26.50
CA VAL A 731 -11.79 5.60 -26.60
C VAL A 731 -11.79 6.60 -27.77
N VAL A 732 -12.67 6.39 -28.74
CA VAL A 732 -12.79 7.22 -29.94
C VAL A 732 -14.21 7.80 -30.00
N ASN A 733 -14.30 9.12 -29.95
CA ASN A 733 -15.57 9.86 -30.01
C ASN A 733 -16.05 10.02 -31.45
#